data_2d06fdee01e6ea62a807b27a50397460
#
_entry.id   2d06fdee01e6ea62a807b27a50397460
#
_cell.length_a   1.000
_cell.length_b   1.000
_cell.length_c   1.000
_cell.angle_alpha   90.00
_cell.angle_beta   90.00
_cell.angle_gamma   90.00
#
_symmetry.space_group_name_H-M   'P 1'
#
loop_
_entity.id
_entity.type
_entity.pdbx_description
1 polymer ?
#
loop_
_entity_poly.entity_id
_entity_poly.type
_entity_poly.pdbx_seq_one_letter_code
_entity_poly.pdbx_strand_id
1 'polypeptide(L)'
;MRETGEDMNWWQMETKEAARRLETDEKQGLTSQMAAERLAQKGRNELAETDGKKSLFWRFLAQFDDFMILLLLGAAVVSVVISRLSGENDVLDAVMILGIVVLNAALGLFQESKAEKALEALKKMAAPHARVVRDGIVREIPAAEVVPGDLLLLETGDAVCADGRVVESRSLKTEESALTGEALPVEKTTAGGLPEETATGDRKNMVLAGGYVVYGKGKVLVTATGMDTEMGRIAAMLSHTSDSMTPLQKKLEQTGKQLGIGALAICALIFCMGILQEKPPFSMFMTAVSLAVAAIPEGLPAIVTIVLAMGTSRMSEKHTIVRRLSAVETLGGAQVICSDKTGTLTQNRMQVTTWTDYSHREPKNEDLRETVANLFALCNDCNVSDGNLQGEPTEKALGEYAQNMGIDFAALRRDMPRVGEIPFSSARKRMTTLHKTEDGWISVTKGAPDILLEKCAFCMEGSGQVPFDSRRKSMARMVNGEMAAQALRVVAVAFRQWSEKPPLTEEALERNLVFAGMAGMVDPPRPEVKEAVHLCRQAGIRPVMITGDHVLTAEAIGKELGIYQKGDCAVTGAELDKMSDKELETAAETCTVFARVAPEHKVRIVKAFQKRGNVVAMTGDGVNDAPALKTADIGCAMGKSGTEVAKGASDLILTDDNFATIVEAVREGRGIYDNIRKAVHFLLSSNIGEILTIFVAMLLGWAAPLLPIQLLWVNLVTDSLPAIALGMEPAEENIMERPPRKNTGSLFGDGLGGRILLEGVMIGVLALLAFGIGHVYFDQENGYAVGRTMAFVVLSLSQLVHAFNMRGEGSLGKLPFCSNKWLLMAFVVGVVLQCVVIMMPPLAGIFQVVPLNGEQWLLTAALALAPLPLVELEKAIWHPKQK
;
A
#
# COMPACT_ATOMS: atom_id res chain seq x y z
N MET A 1 24.50 24.19 34.69
CA MET A 1 25.71 23.80 33.96
C MET A 1 25.26 22.87 32.84
N ARG A 2 25.19 23.34 31.59
CA ARG A 2 24.97 22.50 30.41
C ARG A 2 26.35 21.93 30.06
N GLU A 3 26.61 20.69 30.44
CA GLU A 3 27.70 19.95 29.84
C GLU A 3 27.29 19.69 28.38
N THR A 4 27.93 20.37 27.49
CA THR A 4 27.94 20.18 26.05
C THR A 4 28.37 18.74 25.81
N GLY A 5 27.54 17.98 25.08
CA GLY A 5 27.84 16.60 24.68
C GLY A 5 29.14 16.58 23.87
N GLU A 6 30.22 16.17 24.52
CA GLU A 6 31.38 15.68 23.81
C GLU A 6 30.96 14.49 22.94
N ASP A 7 31.33 14.52 21.66
CA ASP A 7 31.16 13.40 20.72
C ASP A 7 31.90 12.16 21.33
N MET A 8 31.15 11.35 22.06
CA MET A 8 31.73 10.16 22.69
C MET A 8 31.98 9.08 21.64
N ASN A 9 33.25 8.73 21.49
CA ASN A 9 33.67 7.69 20.53
C ASN A 9 33.34 6.29 21.07
N TRP A 10 32.07 5.87 20.96
CA TRP A 10 31.55 4.59 21.47
C TRP A 10 32.28 3.36 20.93
N TRP A 11 32.87 3.44 19.73
CA TRP A 11 33.63 2.37 19.10
C TRP A 11 35.01 2.14 19.73
N GLN A 12 35.53 3.10 20.51
CA GLN A 12 36.78 2.93 21.28
C GLN A 12 36.54 2.15 22.57
N MET A 13 35.32 2.19 23.13
CA MET A 13 35.02 1.69 24.46
C MET A 13 34.79 0.18 24.45
N GLU A 14 35.19 -0.48 25.53
CA GLU A 14 34.76 -1.83 25.87
C GLU A 14 33.27 -1.86 26.23
N THR A 15 32.58 -2.97 25.96
CA THR A 15 31.13 -3.11 26.17
C THR A 15 30.69 -2.76 27.58
N LYS A 16 31.44 -3.20 28.60
CA LYS A 16 31.18 -2.93 30.01
C LYS A 16 31.29 -1.44 30.35
N GLU A 17 32.21 -0.72 29.73
CA GLU A 17 32.38 0.71 29.95
C GLU A 17 31.23 1.49 29.31
N ALA A 18 30.85 1.13 28.09
CA ALA A 18 29.69 1.69 27.41
C ALA A 18 28.39 1.50 28.23
N ALA A 19 28.19 0.28 28.76
CA ALA A 19 27.03 -0.04 29.59
C ALA A 19 26.98 0.79 30.87
N ARG A 20 28.16 0.98 31.54
CA ARG A 20 28.24 1.85 32.74
C ARG A 20 27.91 3.29 32.44
N ARG A 21 28.43 3.85 31.35
CA ARG A 21 28.14 5.25 30.95
C ARG A 21 26.69 5.49 30.61
N LEU A 22 26.03 4.47 30.03
CA LEU A 22 24.62 4.52 29.75
C LEU A 22 23.74 4.02 30.90
N GLU A 23 24.33 3.74 32.06
CA GLU A 23 23.61 3.25 33.25
C GLU A 23 22.68 2.08 32.96
N THR A 24 23.15 1.15 32.11
CA THR A 24 22.36 0.00 31.65
C THR A 24 22.99 -1.32 32.06
N ASP A 25 22.18 -2.27 32.51
CA ASP A 25 22.64 -3.63 32.79
C ASP A 25 22.65 -4.45 31.49
N GLU A 26 23.78 -5.15 31.21
CA GLU A 26 23.95 -5.94 29.97
C GLU A 26 22.98 -7.15 29.85
N LYS A 27 22.35 -7.57 30.94
CA LYS A 27 21.43 -8.70 30.98
C LYS A 27 19.98 -8.28 31.15
N GLN A 28 19.72 -7.33 32.05
CA GLN A 28 18.37 -6.88 32.39
C GLN A 28 17.90 -5.68 31.55
N GLY A 29 18.82 -4.98 30.90
CA GLY A 29 18.51 -3.75 30.18
C GLY A 29 18.13 -2.59 31.11
N LEU A 30 17.50 -1.56 30.57
CA LEU A 30 16.94 -0.45 31.34
C LEU A 30 15.67 -0.90 32.09
N THR A 31 15.38 -0.21 33.21
CA THR A 31 14.04 -0.30 33.80
C THR A 31 13.04 0.48 32.95
N SER A 32 11.78 0.05 32.96
CA SER A 32 10.70 0.74 32.24
C SER A 32 10.56 2.21 32.65
N GLN A 33 10.82 2.53 33.92
CA GLN A 33 10.80 3.90 34.44
C GLN A 33 11.92 4.75 33.85
N MET A 34 13.18 4.26 33.87
CA MET A 34 14.33 4.97 33.29
C MET A 34 14.14 5.19 31.77
N ALA A 35 13.60 4.22 31.08
CA ALA A 35 13.29 4.35 29.65
C ALA A 35 12.25 5.46 29.40
N ALA A 36 11.21 5.56 30.20
CA ALA A 36 10.20 6.62 30.10
C ALA A 36 10.78 8.01 30.41
N GLU A 37 11.65 8.12 31.45
CA GLU A 37 12.32 9.36 31.79
C GLU A 37 13.26 9.83 30.66
N ARG A 38 14.03 8.91 30.07
CA ARG A 38 14.92 9.21 28.91
C ARG A 38 14.12 9.60 27.68
N LEU A 39 12.99 8.94 27.42
CA LEU A 39 12.10 9.31 26.32
C LEU A 39 11.54 10.73 26.49
N ALA A 40 11.19 11.12 27.72
CA ALA A 40 10.72 12.47 28.01
C ALA A 40 11.83 13.54 27.87
N GLN A 41 13.09 13.19 28.19
CA GLN A 41 14.24 14.11 28.12
C GLN A 41 14.82 14.24 26.69
N LYS A 42 15.01 13.12 25.98
CA LYS A 42 15.67 13.06 24.67
C LYS A 42 14.70 13.19 23.50
N GLY A 43 13.40 12.97 23.74
CA GLY A 43 12.39 12.92 22.70
C GLY A 43 12.31 11.54 22.03
N ARG A 44 11.49 11.46 20.99
CA ARG A 44 11.25 10.21 20.22
C ARG A 44 12.40 9.95 19.26
N ASN A 45 12.67 8.68 19.01
CA ASN A 45 13.64 8.22 18.01
C ASN A 45 13.06 8.41 16.60
N GLU A 46 12.97 9.65 16.17
CA GLU A 46 12.47 10.06 14.87
C GLU A 46 13.43 11.09 14.28
N LEU A 47 13.64 11.03 12.98
CA LEU A 47 14.37 12.09 12.29
C LEU A 47 13.47 13.32 12.27
N ALA A 48 13.98 14.47 12.72
CA ALA A 48 13.23 15.71 12.69
C ALA A 48 12.81 16.00 11.24
N GLU A 49 11.49 16.13 10.99
CA GLU A 49 11.04 16.74 9.74
C GLU A 49 11.62 18.16 9.70
N THR A 50 12.49 18.40 8.73
CA THR A 50 13.27 19.64 8.57
C THR A 50 12.42 20.89 8.33
N ASP A 51 11.15 20.70 7.97
CA ASP A 51 10.15 21.75 8.06
C ASP A 51 9.55 21.74 9.47
N GLY A 52 10.21 22.44 10.39
CA GLY A 52 9.57 22.82 11.64
C GLY A 52 8.19 23.37 11.30
N LYS A 53 7.12 22.82 11.88
CA LYS A 53 5.73 23.23 11.60
C LYS A 53 5.66 24.75 11.60
N LYS A 54 5.73 25.34 10.39
CA LYS A 54 5.60 26.80 10.25
C LYS A 54 4.33 27.18 10.98
N SER A 55 4.36 28.20 11.82
CA SER A 55 3.18 28.61 12.57
C SER A 55 2.03 28.83 11.59
N LEU A 56 0.79 28.59 12.02
CA LEU A 56 -0.42 28.79 11.18
C LEU A 56 -0.38 30.15 10.48
N PHE A 57 0.18 31.17 11.11
CA PHE A 57 0.32 32.50 10.53
C PHE A 57 1.28 32.54 9.33
N TRP A 58 2.46 31.89 9.43
CA TRP A 58 3.39 31.81 8.29
C TRP A 58 2.86 30.95 7.15
N ARG A 59 2.10 29.91 7.45
CA ARG A 59 1.41 29.08 6.43
C ARG A 59 0.31 29.87 5.75
N PHE A 60 -0.44 30.67 6.50
CA PHE A 60 -1.43 31.58 5.92
C PHE A 60 -0.77 32.60 5.01
N LEU A 61 0.36 33.21 5.43
CA LEU A 61 1.12 34.11 4.58
C LEU A 61 1.70 33.43 3.33
N ALA A 62 2.11 32.19 3.42
CA ALA A 62 2.62 31.44 2.28
C ALA A 62 1.55 31.25 1.17
N GLN A 63 0.25 31.25 1.52
CA GLN A 63 -0.81 31.21 0.53
C GLN A 63 -0.82 32.46 -0.38
N PHE A 64 -0.26 33.59 0.09
CA PHE A 64 -0.16 34.81 -0.71
C PHE A 64 0.95 34.77 -1.78
N ASP A 65 1.76 33.74 -1.81
CA ASP A 65 2.74 33.50 -2.88
C ASP A 65 2.12 32.86 -4.13
N ASP A 66 0.80 32.56 -4.08
CA ASP A 66 0.06 32.06 -5.23
C ASP A 66 -0.10 33.16 -6.31
N PHE A 67 0.14 32.77 -7.59
CA PHE A 67 0.09 33.70 -8.72
C PHE A 67 -1.29 34.40 -8.84
N MET A 68 -2.37 33.69 -8.53
CA MET A 68 -3.74 34.25 -8.63
C MET A 68 -4.01 35.26 -7.53
N ILE A 69 -3.55 34.98 -6.32
CA ILE A 69 -3.69 35.91 -5.20
C ILE A 69 -2.87 37.18 -5.48
N LEU A 70 -1.67 37.05 -6.04
CA LEU A 70 -0.87 38.21 -6.47
C LEU A 70 -1.57 39.02 -7.57
N LEU A 71 -2.21 38.34 -8.53
CA LEU A 71 -2.99 39.00 -9.58
C LEU A 71 -4.18 39.79 -8.96
N LEU A 72 -4.93 39.20 -8.04
CA LEU A 72 -6.06 39.86 -7.34
C LEU A 72 -5.58 41.03 -6.48
N LEU A 73 -4.46 40.91 -5.80
CA LEU A 73 -3.86 42.02 -5.04
C LEU A 73 -3.44 43.16 -5.99
N GLY A 74 -2.86 42.83 -7.14
CA GLY A 74 -2.57 43.80 -8.18
C GLY A 74 -3.84 44.50 -8.68
N ALA A 75 -4.92 43.74 -8.94
CA ALA A 75 -6.21 44.30 -9.31
C ALA A 75 -6.80 45.22 -8.22
N ALA A 76 -6.70 44.83 -6.93
CA ALA A 76 -7.14 45.68 -5.82
C ALA A 76 -6.37 47.01 -5.77
N VAL A 77 -5.03 46.98 -5.98
CA VAL A 77 -4.21 48.19 -6.04
C VAL A 77 -4.61 49.08 -7.21
N VAL A 78 -4.79 48.49 -8.39
CA VAL A 78 -5.24 49.23 -9.60
C VAL A 78 -6.62 49.84 -9.36
N SER A 79 -7.55 49.11 -8.73
CA SER A 79 -8.90 49.61 -8.37
C SER A 79 -8.80 50.85 -7.46
N VAL A 80 -7.98 50.82 -6.43
CA VAL A 80 -7.77 51.96 -5.53
C VAL A 80 -7.14 53.16 -6.25
N VAL A 81 -6.17 52.93 -7.13
CA VAL A 81 -5.52 54.02 -7.89
C VAL A 81 -6.50 54.69 -8.82
N ILE A 82 -7.31 53.92 -9.55
CA ILE A 82 -8.31 54.47 -10.48
C ILE A 82 -9.41 55.20 -9.72
N SER A 83 -9.95 54.64 -8.65
CA SER A 83 -10.95 55.31 -7.79
C SER A 83 -10.46 56.69 -7.30
N ARG A 84 -9.15 56.77 -6.91
CA ARG A 84 -8.52 58.02 -6.53
C ARG A 84 -8.37 59.03 -7.68
N LEU A 85 -8.02 58.55 -8.89
CA LEU A 85 -7.85 59.40 -10.09
C LEU A 85 -9.18 59.87 -10.66
N SER A 86 -10.24 59.09 -10.56
CA SER A 86 -11.60 59.45 -11.07
C SER A 86 -12.38 60.35 -10.12
N GLY A 87 -11.88 60.61 -8.93
CA GLY A 87 -12.57 61.44 -7.91
C GLY A 87 -13.79 60.77 -7.26
N GLU A 88 -14.04 59.52 -7.57
CA GLU A 88 -15.07 58.66 -6.95
C GLU A 88 -14.45 57.96 -5.76
N ASN A 89 -15.00 58.18 -4.55
CA ASN A 89 -14.50 57.49 -3.34
C ASN A 89 -15.03 56.04 -3.25
N ASP A 90 -15.04 55.29 -4.35
CA ASP A 90 -15.53 53.92 -4.39
C ASP A 90 -14.40 52.91 -4.09
N VAL A 91 -14.06 52.79 -2.80
CA VAL A 91 -13.05 51.83 -2.29
C VAL A 91 -13.70 50.44 -2.09
N LEU A 92 -15.00 50.33 -2.32
CA LEU A 92 -15.78 49.12 -2.00
C LEU A 92 -15.28 47.90 -2.78
N ASP A 93 -14.96 48.09 -4.08
CA ASP A 93 -14.45 47.01 -4.93
C ASP A 93 -13.11 46.50 -4.45
N ALA A 94 -12.20 47.39 -4.05
CA ALA A 94 -10.88 46.97 -3.52
C ALA A 94 -11.03 46.24 -2.18
N VAL A 95 -11.93 46.68 -1.30
CA VAL A 95 -12.22 46.00 -0.02
C VAL A 95 -12.83 44.62 -0.28
N MET A 96 -13.72 44.50 -1.26
CA MET A 96 -14.28 43.21 -1.65
C MET A 96 -13.22 42.27 -2.18
N ILE A 97 -12.32 42.71 -3.07
CA ILE A 97 -11.21 41.90 -3.59
C ILE A 97 -10.30 41.43 -2.45
N LEU A 98 -9.95 42.32 -1.51
CA LEU A 98 -9.15 41.94 -0.33
C LEU A 98 -9.87 40.91 0.55
N GLY A 99 -11.18 41.09 0.75
CA GLY A 99 -12.01 40.10 1.46
C GLY A 99 -11.98 38.70 0.80
N ILE A 100 -12.07 38.70 -0.54
CA ILE A 100 -11.96 37.49 -1.36
C ILE A 100 -10.59 36.83 -1.20
N VAL A 101 -9.50 37.59 -1.28
CA VAL A 101 -8.12 37.12 -1.12
C VAL A 101 -7.93 36.46 0.25
N VAL A 102 -8.40 37.12 1.32
CA VAL A 102 -8.32 36.58 2.68
C VAL A 102 -9.14 35.29 2.82
N LEU A 103 -10.32 35.24 2.25
CA LEU A 103 -11.19 34.05 2.28
C LEU A 103 -10.54 32.88 1.52
N ASN A 104 -9.99 33.14 0.33
CA ASN A 104 -9.29 32.14 -0.46
C ASN A 104 -8.06 31.58 0.27
N ALA A 105 -7.21 32.46 0.81
CA ALA A 105 -6.05 32.05 1.62
C ALA A 105 -6.45 31.21 2.86
N ALA A 106 -7.54 31.58 3.54
CA ALA A 106 -8.03 30.83 4.70
C ALA A 106 -8.52 29.41 4.31
N LEU A 107 -9.18 29.29 3.19
CA LEU A 107 -9.70 28.00 2.69
C LEU A 107 -8.60 27.12 2.09
N GLY A 108 -7.65 27.70 1.38
CA GLY A 108 -6.43 27.01 0.94
C GLY A 108 -5.69 26.39 2.14
N LEU A 109 -5.48 27.18 3.19
CA LEU A 109 -4.87 26.68 4.43
C LEU A 109 -5.68 25.57 5.11
N PHE A 110 -7.02 25.66 5.10
CA PHE A 110 -7.90 24.62 5.65
C PHE A 110 -7.81 23.31 4.85
N GLN A 111 -7.82 23.39 3.52
CA GLN A 111 -7.69 22.21 2.64
C GLN A 111 -6.32 21.56 2.78
N GLU A 112 -5.24 22.37 2.80
CA GLU A 112 -3.86 21.89 3.01
C GLU A 112 -3.70 21.21 4.37
N SER A 113 -4.22 21.82 5.44
CA SER A 113 -4.17 21.24 6.79
C SER A 113 -4.94 19.92 6.91
N LYS A 114 -6.05 19.75 6.19
CA LYS A 114 -6.77 18.46 6.14
C LYS A 114 -5.98 17.39 5.41
N ALA A 115 -5.38 17.74 4.27
CA ALA A 115 -4.55 16.81 3.50
C ALA A 115 -3.33 16.35 4.30
N GLU A 116 -2.64 17.28 4.99
CA GLU A 116 -1.48 16.98 5.84
C GLU A 116 -1.84 16.06 7.01
N LYS A 117 -2.93 16.33 7.74
CA LYS A 117 -3.38 15.45 8.84
C LYS A 117 -3.71 14.03 8.38
N ALA A 118 -4.30 13.88 7.20
CA ALA A 118 -4.58 12.57 6.63
C ALA A 118 -3.28 11.81 6.29
N LEU A 119 -2.27 12.50 5.74
CA LEU A 119 -0.93 11.96 5.50
C LEU A 119 -0.19 11.56 6.78
N GLU A 120 -0.25 12.40 7.84
CA GLU A 120 0.37 12.10 9.13
C GLU A 120 -0.23 10.85 9.78
N ALA A 121 -1.55 10.66 9.69
CA ALA A 121 -2.21 9.46 10.17
C ALA A 121 -1.71 8.18 9.47
N LEU A 122 -1.48 8.23 8.15
CA LEU A 122 -0.92 7.12 7.37
C LEU A 122 0.53 6.80 7.77
N LYS A 123 1.38 7.81 7.93
CA LYS A 123 2.78 7.62 8.36
C LYS A 123 2.85 6.87 9.71
N LYS A 124 1.94 7.17 10.65
CA LYS A 124 1.88 6.48 11.96
C LYS A 124 1.50 5.01 11.87
N MET A 125 0.70 4.61 10.89
CA MET A 125 0.27 3.21 10.71
C MET A 125 1.38 2.30 10.16
N ALA A 126 2.38 2.86 9.50
CA ALA A 126 3.52 2.15 8.90
C ALA A 126 4.79 2.19 9.76
N ALA A 127 4.71 2.63 11.02
CA ALA A 127 5.86 2.78 11.89
C ALA A 127 6.52 1.43 12.22
N PRO A 128 7.86 1.29 12.11
CA PRO A 128 8.57 0.06 12.43
C PRO A 128 8.55 -0.23 13.93
N HIS A 129 8.72 -1.51 14.29
CA HIS A 129 8.85 -1.98 15.67
C HIS A 129 10.27 -2.43 15.96
N ALA A 130 10.63 -2.45 17.26
CA ALA A 130 11.93 -2.90 17.74
C ALA A 130 11.78 -3.80 18.96
N ARG A 131 12.62 -4.82 19.06
CA ARG A 131 12.66 -5.73 20.20
C ARG A 131 13.75 -5.30 21.17
N VAL A 132 13.36 -4.94 22.39
CA VAL A 132 14.27 -4.48 23.45
C VAL A 132 14.15 -5.33 24.71
N VAL A 133 15.22 -5.37 25.49
CA VAL A 133 15.19 -5.95 26.84
C VAL A 133 15.03 -4.82 27.84
N ARG A 134 13.90 -4.82 28.55
CA ARG A 134 13.64 -3.90 29.68
C ARG A 134 13.11 -4.70 30.87
N ASP A 135 13.57 -4.40 32.05
CA ASP A 135 13.25 -5.13 33.30
C ASP A 135 13.58 -6.64 33.20
N GLY A 136 14.58 -7.04 32.42
CA GLY A 136 14.95 -8.43 32.16
C GLY A 136 13.98 -9.19 31.23
N ILE A 137 12.95 -8.52 30.68
CA ILE A 137 11.93 -9.10 29.80
C ILE A 137 12.09 -8.54 28.38
N VAL A 138 12.00 -9.42 27.39
CA VAL A 138 11.96 -9.01 25.98
C VAL A 138 10.61 -8.39 25.68
N ARG A 139 10.59 -7.17 25.15
CA ARG A 139 9.39 -6.44 24.74
C ARG A 139 9.55 -5.96 23.32
N GLU A 140 8.47 -6.02 22.58
CA GLU A 140 8.35 -5.37 21.28
C GLU A 140 7.70 -3.99 21.49
N ILE A 141 8.39 -2.94 21.04
CA ILE A 141 7.97 -1.54 21.18
C ILE A 141 8.05 -0.83 19.82
N PRO A 142 7.28 0.25 19.59
CA PRO A 142 7.50 1.11 18.43
C PRO A 142 8.97 1.60 18.39
N ALA A 143 9.62 1.55 17.24
CA ALA A 143 11.02 1.99 17.09
C ALA A 143 11.22 3.46 17.54
N ALA A 144 10.19 4.29 17.43
CA ALA A 144 10.18 5.67 17.88
C ALA A 144 10.29 5.82 19.41
N GLU A 145 10.07 4.74 20.19
CA GLU A 145 10.17 4.74 21.67
C GLU A 145 11.49 4.16 22.19
N VAL A 146 12.40 3.79 21.27
CA VAL A 146 13.76 3.37 21.61
C VAL A 146 14.56 4.57 22.13
N VAL A 147 15.28 4.38 23.22
CA VAL A 147 16.09 5.44 23.87
C VAL A 147 17.55 5.00 24.03
N PRO A 148 18.49 5.94 24.11
CA PRO A 148 19.88 5.63 24.44
C PRO A 148 19.98 4.84 25.76
N GLY A 149 20.73 3.73 25.75
CA GLY A 149 20.83 2.77 26.82
C GLY A 149 19.87 1.58 26.73
N ASP A 150 18.92 1.53 25.80
CA ASP A 150 18.15 0.32 25.54
C ASP A 150 19.04 -0.81 25.04
N LEU A 151 18.72 -2.04 25.43
CA LEU A 151 19.38 -3.23 24.93
C LEU A 151 18.54 -3.82 23.80
N LEU A 152 18.92 -3.53 22.56
CA LEU A 152 18.24 -3.94 21.35
C LEU A 152 18.61 -5.38 20.98
N LEU A 153 17.64 -6.21 20.66
CA LEU A 153 17.81 -7.55 20.11
C LEU A 153 17.66 -7.50 18.61
N LEU A 154 18.68 -7.95 17.90
CA LEU A 154 18.70 -7.97 16.44
C LEU A 154 18.83 -9.41 15.92
N GLU A 155 18.01 -9.75 14.95
CA GLU A 155 18.05 -11.02 14.20
C GLU A 155 17.99 -10.77 12.69
N THR A 156 18.31 -11.80 11.92
CA THR A 156 18.25 -11.71 10.45
C THR A 156 16.88 -11.20 9.99
N GLY A 157 16.88 -10.11 9.21
CA GLY A 157 15.68 -9.45 8.69
C GLY A 157 15.22 -8.23 9.48
N ASP A 158 15.83 -7.94 10.64
CA ASP A 158 15.51 -6.75 11.42
C ASP A 158 16.13 -5.48 10.81
N ALA A 159 15.42 -4.36 10.90
CA ALA A 159 15.98 -3.04 10.64
C ALA A 159 16.67 -2.50 11.88
N VAL A 160 17.82 -1.87 11.69
CA VAL A 160 18.55 -1.17 12.75
C VAL A 160 17.92 0.22 12.93
N CYS A 161 17.16 0.41 14.00
CA CYS A 161 16.40 1.65 14.22
C CYS A 161 17.18 2.75 14.95
N ALA A 162 18.37 2.45 15.48
CA ALA A 162 19.19 3.38 16.24
C ALA A 162 20.67 3.00 16.12
N ASP A 163 21.57 3.95 16.33
CA ASP A 163 22.99 3.61 16.41
C ASP A 163 23.30 2.92 17.73
N GLY A 164 24.14 1.89 17.69
CA GLY A 164 24.42 1.13 18.90
C GLY A 164 25.74 0.37 18.91
N ARG A 165 26.23 0.12 20.10
CA ARG A 165 27.44 -0.66 20.39
C ARG A 165 27.08 -2.17 20.50
N VAL A 166 27.73 -3.01 19.71
CA VAL A 166 27.49 -4.47 19.72
C VAL A 166 28.01 -5.07 21.03
N VAL A 167 27.11 -5.69 21.80
CA VAL A 167 27.42 -6.34 23.09
C VAL A 167 27.57 -7.84 22.92
N GLU A 168 26.74 -8.47 22.07
CA GLU A 168 26.81 -9.89 21.73
C GLU A 168 26.64 -10.05 20.21
N SER A 169 27.52 -10.83 19.59
CA SER A 169 27.43 -11.15 18.16
C SER A 169 27.50 -12.67 17.99
N ARG A 170 26.51 -13.22 17.26
CA ARG A 170 26.53 -14.63 16.78
C ARG A 170 26.47 -14.57 15.26
N SER A 171 27.64 -14.35 14.65
CA SER A 171 27.78 -14.16 13.19
C SER A 171 26.89 -13.03 12.66
N LEU A 172 26.70 -11.96 13.46
CA LEU A 172 25.88 -10.82 13.07
C LEU A 172 26.51 -10.10 11.89
N LYS A 173 25.77 -9.95 10.79
CA LYS A 173 26.16 -9.17 9.61
C LYS A 173 25.09 -8.16 9.28
N THR A 174 25.49 -6.92 9.08
CA THR A 174 24.59 -5.82 8.71
C THR A 174 24.94 -5.26 7.34
N GLU A 175 23.93 -4.91 6.58
CA GLU A 175 24.06 -4.11 5.36
C GLU A 175 23.84 -2.65 5.72
N GLU A 176 24.82 -1.81 5.43
CA GLU A 176 24.85 -0.40 5.79
C GLU A 176 25.06 0.50 4.55
N SER A 177 24.67 0.00 3.38
CA SER A 177 24.87 0.68 2.09
C SER A 177 24.23 2.07 2.00
N ALA A 178 23.16 2.30 2.73
CA ALA A 178 22.50 3.60 2.81
C ALA A 178 23.39 4.71 3.41
N LEU A 179 24.36 4.31 4.26
CA LEU A 179 25.29 5.22 4.95
C LEU A 179 26.69 5.19 4.35
N THR A 180 27.17 3.99 4.00
CA THR A 180 28.56 3.76 3.56
C THR A 180 28.72 3.77 2.04
N GLY A 181 27.63 3.56 1.30
CA GLY A 181 27.64 3.36 -0.16
C GLY A 181 28.13 1.97 -0.58
N GLU A 182 28.58 1.11 0.36
CA GLU A 182 29.07 -0.24 0.09
C GLU A 182 27.96 -1.28 0.25
N ALA A 183 27.68 -2.06 -0.78
CA ALA A 183 26.63 -3.08 -0.81
C ALA A 183 27.01 -4.41 -0.14
N LEU A 184 28.26 -4.60 0.28
CA LEU A 184 28.69 -5.84 0.93
C LEU A 184 28.36 -5.82 2.42
N PRO A 185 27.73 -6.89 2.96
CA PRO A 185 27.42 -7.00 4.38
C PRO A 185 28.67 -6.98 5.27
N VAL A 186 28.65 -6.15 6.31
CA VAL A 186 29.74 -6.00 7.28
C VAL A 186 29.52 -6.96 8.44
N GLU A 187 30.52 -7.82 8.73
CA GLU A 187 30.48 -8.70 9.92
C GLU A 187 30.78 -7.89 11.18
N LYS A 188 29.88 -7.98 12.17
CA LYS A 188 29.95 -7.20 13.41
C LYS A 188 30.62 -7.99 14.55
N THR A 189 31.49 -7.31 15.27
CA THR A 189 32.26 -7.87 16.38
C THR A 189 31.98 -7.13 17.69
N THR A 190 32.34 -7.75 18.80
CA THR A 190 32.24 -7.12 20.15
C THR A 190 33.54 -6.45 20.60
N ALA A 191 34.63 -6.54 19.81
CA ALA A 191 35.94 -6.02 20.18
C ALA A 191 35.91 -4.48 20.35
N GLY A 192 36.49 -3.98 21.44
CA GLY A 192 36.69 -2.54 21.67
C GLY A 192 38.01 -2.04 21.07
N GLY A 193 38.35 -0.78 21.36
CA GLY A 193 39.67 -0.21 21.06
C GLY A 193 39.94 0.14 19.60
N LEU A 194 38.89 0.38 18.78
CA LEU A 194 39.10 0.95 17.44
C LEU A 194 39.71 2.36 17.54
N PRO A 195 40.60 2.77 16.61
CA PRO A 195 41.15 4.13 16.56
C PRO A 195 40.08 5.21 16.52
N GLU A 196 40.40 6.39 17.03
CA GLU A 196 39.48 7.52 17.03
C GLU A 196 39.07 7.94 15.63
N GLU A 197 39.99 7.92 14.67
CA GLU A 197 39.78 8.32 13.27
C GLU A 197 39.12 7.23 12.42
N THR A 198 38.58 6.16 13.04
CA THR A 198 37.94 5.05 12.29
C THR A 198 36.71 5.58 11.53
N ALA A 199 36.74 5.44 10.19
CA ALA A 199 35.62 5.84 9.33
C ALA A 199 34.33 5.09 9.72
N THR A 200 33.18 5.71 9.54
CA THR A 200 31.86 5.17 9.95
C THR A 200 31.62 3.74 9.41
N GLY A 201 31.96 3.47 8.16
CA GLY A 201 31.82 2.14 7.53
C GLY A 201 32.74 1.06 8.11
N ASP A 202 33.85 1.45 8.74
CA ASP A 202 34.85 0.54 9.31
C ASP A 202 34.61 0.24 10.80
N ARG A 203 33.60 0.85 11.43
CA ARG A 203 33.24 0.64 12.84
C ARG A 203 32.54 -0.71 13.04
N LYS A 204 33.27 -1.82 12.88
CA LYS A 204 32.73 -3.20 12.94
C LYS A 204 32.08 -3.57 14.28
N ASN A 205 32.30 -2.80 15.34
CA ASN A 205 31.72 -3.01 16.66
C ASN A 205 30.49 -2.13 16.94
N MET A 206 30.06 -1.35 15.94
CA MET A 206 28.86 -0.53 15.98
C MET A 206 27.85 -1.03 14.94
N VAL A 207 26.55 -0.85 15.19
CA VAL A 207 25.50 -0.90 14.17
C VAL A 207 24.95 0.50 13.98
N LEU A 208 24.53 0.81 12.77
CA LEU A 208 24.12 2.15 12.37
C LEU A 208 22.63 2.18 11.97
N ALA A 209 21.93 3.21 12.42
CA ALA A 209 20.51 3.43 12.07
C ALA A 209 20.30 3.49 10.55
N GLY A 210 19.26 2.85 10.06
CA GLY A 210 18.97 2.73 8.63
C GLY A 210 19.66 1.56 7.95
N GLY A 211 20.52 0.79 8.66
CA GLY A 211 21.05 -0.48 8.21
C GLY A 211 20.07 -1.64 8.44
N TYR A 212 20.40 -2.83 7.90
CA TYR A 212 19.59 -4.05 8.05
C TYR A 212 20.43 -5.23 8.42
N VAL A 213 19.88 -6.15 9.24
CA VAL A 213 20.54 -7.40 9.59
C VAL A 213 20.28 -8.44 8.50
N VAL A 214 21.33 -8.81 7.77
CA VAL A 214 21.24 -9.79 6.66
C VAL A 214 21.55 -11.22 7.13
N TYR A 215 22.30 -11.38 8.24
CA TYR A 215 22.63 -12.70 8.77
C TYR A 215 22.97 -12.64 10.26
N GLY A 216 22.62 -13.70 10.99
CA GLY A 216 22.99 -13.92 12.38
C GLY A 216 22.09 -13.21 13.38
N LYS A 217 22.55 -13.14 14.63
CA LYS A 217 21.86 -12.55 15.78
C LYS A 217 22.83 -11.75 16.63
N GLY A 218 22.34 -10.71 17.30
CA GLY A 218 23.16 -9.92 18.21
C GLY A 218 22.35 -9.14 19.25
N LYS A 219 23.07 -8.72 20.30
CA LYS A 219 22.56 -7.72 21.26
C LYS A 219 23.34 -6.44 21.09
N VAL A 220 22.64 -5.33 21.08
CA VAL A 220 23.19 -4.02 20.81
C VAL A 220 22.72 -3.04 21.88
N LEU A 221 23.66 -2.33 22.48
CA LEU A 221 23.38 -1.25 23.40
C LEU A 221 23.21 0.04 22.60
N VAL A 222 22.03 0.61 22.62
CA VAL A 222 21.71 1.86 21.89
C VAL A 222 22.52 3.03 22.43
N THR A 223 23.24 3.69 21.54
CA THR A 223 24.12 4.83 21.89
C THR A 223 23.57 6.17 21.46
N ALA A 224 22.86 6.22 20.31
CA ALA A 224 22.26 7.44 19.77
C ALA A 224 20.91 7.12 19.08
N THR A 225 19.98 8.07 19.13
CA THR A 225 18.64 8.00 18.55
C THR A 225 18.29 9.26 17.79
N GLY A 226 17.39 9.16 16.81
CA GLY A 226 16.85 10.28 16.04
C GLY A 226 17.94 11.10 15.35
N MET A 227 17.93 12.40 15.55
CA MET A 227 18.88 13.32 14.93
C MET A 227 20.33 13.18 15.42
N ASP A 228 20.55 12.51 16.56
CA ASP A 228 21.89 12.26 17.11
C ASP A 228 22.58 11.05 16.44
N THR A 229 21.86 10.26 15.61
CA THR A 229 22.43 9.14 14.83
C THR A 229 23.26 9.63 13.65
N GLU A 230 24.12 8.77 13.09
CA GLU A 230 24.87 9.10 11.86
C GLU A 230 23.90 9.42 10.71
N MET A 231 22.78 8.68 10.60
CA MET A 231 21.71 8.96 9.64
C MET A 231 21.07 10.34 9.91
N GLY A 232 20.85 10.69 11.16
CA GLY A 232 20.32 11.98 11.57
C GLY A 232 21.23 13.15 11.20
N ARG A 233 22.56 12.98 11.35
CA ARG A 233 23.57 13.98 10.92
C ARG A 233 23.54 14.18 9.41
N ILE A 234 23.43 13.11 8.62
CA ILE A 234 23.27 13.18 7.15
C ILE A 234 21.95 13.88 6.78
N ALA A 235 20.86 13.52 7.44
CA ALA A 235 19.55 14.15 7.22
C ALA A 235 19.59 15.67 7.49
N ALA A 236 20.29 16.11 8.53
CA ALA A 236 20.50 17.53 8.83
C ALA A 236 21.26 18.27 7.72
N MET A 237 22.19 17.61 7.01
CA MET A 237 22.94 18.18 5.89
C MET A 237 22.11 18.23 4.59
N LEU A 238 21.11 17.34 4.44
CA LEU A 238 20.29 17.17 3.23
C LEU A 238 18.96 17.97 3.26
N SER A 239 18.84 18.98 4.06
CA SER A 239 17.64 19.72 4.46
C SER A 239 16.79 20.36 3.33
N HIS A 240 16.86 19.92 2.08
CA HIS A 240 16.09 20.48 0.94
C HIS A 240 15.51 19.45 -0.05
N THR A 241 15.24 18.23 0.33
CA THR A 241 14.48 17.32 -0.55
C THR A 241 12.99 17.35 -0.19
N SER A 242 12.24 18.16 -0.96
CA SER A 242 10.77 18.18 -0.92
C SER A 242 10.20 16.80 -1.22
N ASP A 243 9.09 16.44 -0.56
CA ASP A 243 8.28 15.25 -0.86
C ASP A 243 8.00 15.18 -2.38
N SER A 244 8.35 14.08 -3.02
CA SER A 244 8.18 13.93 -4.46
C SER A 244 6.69 13.78 -4.80
N MET A 245 6.16 14.73 -5.58
CA MET A 245 4.79 14.65 -6.12
C MET A 245 4.56 13.34 -6.87
N THR A 246 3.35 12.78 -6.74
CA THR A 246 2.95 11.59 -7.51
C THR A 246 2.92 11.88 -9.02
N PRO A 247 3.06 10.87 -9.89
CA PRO A 247 2.97 11.06 -11.35
C PRO A 247 1.67 11.77 -11.77
N LEU A 248 0.56 11.44 -11.12
CA LEU A 248 -0.73 12.09 -11.37
C LEU A 248 -0.73 13.56 -10.98
N GLN A 249 -0.19 13.89 -9.80
CA GLN A 249 -0.07 15.28 -9.36
C GLN A 249 0.77 16.12 -10.31
N LYS A 250 1.90 15.57 -10.82
CA LYS A 250 2.74 16.23 -11.83
C LYS A 250 1.98 16.48 -13.16
N LYS A 251 1.21 15.47 -13.60
CA LYS A 251 0.38 15.61 -14.82
C LYS A 251 -0.72 16.67 -14.62
N LEU A 252 -1.37 16.70 -13.45
CA LEU A 252 -2.39 17.69 -13.13
C LEU A 252 -1.82 19.11 -13.02
N GLU A 253 -0.65 19.26 -12.43
CA GLU A 253 0.06 20.55 -12.37
C GLU A 253 0.39 21.07 -13.78
N GLN A 254 0.91 20.19 -14.67
CA GLN A 254 1.16 20.55 -16.05
C GLN A 254 -0.12 20.97 -16.80
N THR A 255 -1.21 20.22 -16.57
CA THR A 255 -2.52 20.56 -17.15
C THR A 255 -3.04 21.88 -16.59
N GLY A 256 -2.92 22.10 -15.29
CA GLY A 256 -3.28 23.39 -14.67
C GLY A 256 -2.51 24.56 -15.27
N LYS A 257 -1.20 24.42 -15.49
CA LYS A 257 -0.37 25.43 -16.18
C LYS A 257 -0.85 25.69 -17.62
N GLN A 258 -1.17 24.63 -18.37
CA GLN A 258 -1.68 24.78 -19.75
C GLN A 258 -3.04 25.50 -19.78
N LEU A 259 -3.95 25.13 -18.89
CA LEU A 259 -5.25 25.79 -18.75
C LEU A 259 -5.08 27.26 -18.33
N GLY A 260 -4.18 27.54 -17.39
CA GLY A 260 -3.87 28.91 -16.97
C GLY A 260 -3.36 29.79 -18.11
N ILE A 261 -2.44 29.26 -18.95
CA ILE A 261 -1.94 29.97 -20.15
C ILE A 261 -3.10 30.22 -21.14
N GLY A 262 -3.94 29.21 -21.38
CA GLY A 262 -5.14 29.37 -22.23
C GLY A 262 -6.12 30.42 -21.71
N ALA A 263 -6.35 30.42 -20.40
CA ALA A 263 -7.18 31.41 -19.73
C ALA A 263 -6.62 32.83 -19.89
N LEU A 264 -5.34 33.04 -19.67
CA LEU A 264 -4.68 34.35 -19.87
C LEU A 264 -4.80 34.83 -21.33
N ALA A 265 -4.70 33.93 -22.30
CA ALA A 265 -4.90 34.29 -23.70
C ALA A 265 -6.36 34.75 -23.98
N ILE A 266 -7.34 34.05 -23.38
CA ILE A 266 -8.76 34.45 -23.48
C ILE A 266 -9.01 35.79 -22.75
N CYS A 267 -8.39 35.99 -21.59
CA CYS A 267 -8.46 37.26 -20.85
C CYS A 267 -7.93 38.44 -21.69
N ALA A 268 -6.77 38.26 -22.31
CA ALA A 268 -6.19 39.28 -23.22
C ALA A 268 -7.10 39.55 -24.41
N LEU A 269 -7.68 38.50 -25.01
CA LEU A 269 -8.64 38.66 -26.12
C LEU A 269 -9.87 39.43 -25.68
N ILE A 270 -10.48 39.12 -24.54
CA ILE A 270 -11.65 39.85 -23.99
C ILE A 270 -11.30 41.31 -23.71
N PHE A 271 -10.14 41.55 -23.09
CA PHE A 271 -9.70 42.93 -22.83
C PHE A 271 -9.56 43.74 -24.12
N CYS A 272 -8.87 43.18 -25.14
CA CYS A 272 -8.74 43.84 -26.44
C CYS A 272 -10.10 44.07 -27.12
N MET A 273 -10.99 43.08 -27.11
CA MET A 273 -12.34 43.22 -27.68
C MET A 273 -13.17 44.29 -26.96
N GLY A 274 -13.09 44.34 -25.63
CA GLY A 274 -13.80 45.34 -24.85
C GLY A 274 -13.35 46.77 -25.18
N ILE A 275 -12.03 46.97 -25.38
CA ILE A 275 -11.50 48.26 -25.83
C ILE A 275 -12.00 48.60 -27.23
N LEU A 276 -12.02 47.63 -28.16
CA LEU A 276 -12.57 47.82 -29.51
C LEU A 276 -14.08 48.15 -29.51
N GLN A 277 -14.81 47.72 -28.48
CA GLN A 277 -16.24 48.05 -28.28
C GLN A 277 -16.44 49.36 -27.50
N GLU A 278 -15.40 50.18 -27.32
CA GLU A 278 -15.43 51.47 -26.60
C GLU A 278 -15.90 51.33 -25.12
N LYS A 279 -15.79 50.14 -24.50
CA LYS A 279 -16.13 49.93 -23.09
C LYS A 279 -15.05 50.54 -22.19
N PRO A 280 -15.38 50.96 -20.94
CA PRO A 280 -14.41 51.52 -20.04
C PRO A 280 -13.24 50.52 -19.77
N PRO A 281 -11.98 50.91 -19.97
CA PRO A 281 -10.82 49.99 -19.83
C PRO A 281 -10.74 49.32 -18.48
N PHE A 282 -11.12 49.99 -17.41
CA PHE A 282 -11.15 49.45 -16.06
C PHE A 282 -12.19 48.33 -15.89
N SER A 283 -13.40 48.54 -16.39
CA SER A 283 -14.43 47.48 -16.37
C SER A 283 -13.99 46.23 -17.14
N MET A 284 -13.29 46.43 -18.26
CA MET A 284 -12.73 45.31 -19.05
C MET A 284 -11.59 44.59 -18.35
N PHE A 285 -10.74 45.35 -17.67
CA PHE A 285 -9.68 44.78 -16.85
C PHE A 285 -10.26 43.92 -15.69
N MET A 286 -11.26 44.44 -14.97
CA MET A 286 -11.96 43.69 -13.92
C MET A 286 -12.67 42.44 -14.47
N THR A 287 -13.27 42.52 -15.64
CA THR A 287 -13.88 41.34 -16.29
C THR A 287 -12.83 40.30 -16.69
N ALA A 288 -11.68 40.73 -17.20
CA ALA A 288 -10.55 39.83 -17.51
C ALA A 288 -9.98 39.16 -16.26
N VAL A 289 -9.85 39.90 -15.15
CA VAL A 289 -9.45 39.36 -13.85
C VAL A 289 -10.47 38.34 -13.34
N SER A 290 -11.77 38.65 -13.45
CA SER A 290 -12.85 37.70 -13.08
C SER A 290 -12.75 36.40 -13.84
N LEU A 291 -12.49 36.48 -15.15
CA LEU A 291 -12.33 35.31 -15.99
C LEU A 291 -11.08 34.53 -15.63
N ALA A 292 -9.97 35.18 -15.30
CA ALA A 292 -8.75 34.52 -14.88
C ALA A 292 -8.97 33.71 -13.60
N VAL A 293 -9.72 34.25 -12.64
CA VAL A 293 -10.11 33.56 -11.39
C VAL A 293 -10.96 32.32 -11.70
N ALA A 294 -11.95 32.45 -12.58
CA ALA A 294 -12.86 31.37 -12.98
C ALA A 294 -12.12 30.22 -13.69
N ALA A 295 -11.04 30.52 -14.40
CA ALA A 295 -10.39 29.58 -15.29
C ALA A 295 -9.46 28.56 -14.63
N ILE A 296 -9.02 28.80 -13.40
CA ILE A 296 -8.02 27.99 -12.72
C ILE A 296 -8.68 27.17 -11.60
N PRO A 297 -8.69 25.84 -11.69
CA PRO A 297 -9.23 24.98 -10.65
C PRO A 297 -8.25 24.86 -9.45
N GLU A 298 -8.20 25.91 -8.60
CA GLU A 298 -7.25 25.99 -7.47
C GLU A 298 -7.37 24.81 -6.49
N GLY A 299 -8.57 24.27 -6.29
CA GLY A 299 -8.84 23.16 -5.39
C GLY A 299 -8.37 21.78 -5.91
N LEU A 300 -8.02 21.64 -7.20
CA LEU A 300 -7.80 20.34 -7.84
C LEU A 300 -6.67 19.51 -7.20
N PRO A 301 -5.44 20.05 -6.93
CA PRO A 301 -4.37 19.28 -6.29
C PRO A 301 -4.73 18.86 -4.86
N ALA A 302 -5.38 19.72 -4.10
CA ALA A 302 -5.82 19.45 -2.74
C ALA A 302 -6.90 18.36 -2.70
N ILE A 303 -7.88 18.41 -3.60
CA ILE A 303 -8.95 17.41 -3.72
C ILE A 303 -8.34 16.04 -4.05
N VAL A 304 -7.42 15.95 -5.01
CA VAL A 304 -6.74 14.70 -5.37
C VAL A 304 -6.00 14.12 -4.17
N THR A 305 -5.29 14.94 -3.41
CA THR A 305 -4.58 14.50 -2.20
C THR A 305 -5.55 13.98 -1.14
N ILE A 306 -6.67 14.67 -0.92
CA ILE A 306 -7.73 14.25 0.01
C ILE A 306 -8.34 12.90 -0.44
N VAL A 307 -8.65 12.74 -1.72
CA VAL A 307 -9.21 11.50 -2.29
C VAL A 307 -8.23 10.33 -2.14
N LEU A 308 -6.95 10.55 -2.43
CA LEU A 308 -5.90 9.55 -2.21
C LEU A 308 -5.79 9.17 -0.72
N ALA A 309 -5.77 10.14 0.18
CA ALA A 309 -5.66 9.89 1.62
C ALA A 309 -6.88 9.12 2.17
N MET A 310 -8.07 9.44 1.70
CA MET A 310 -9.29 8.71 2.09
C MET A 310 -9.34 7.30 1.48
N GLY A 311 -8.86 7.16 0.26
CA GLY A 311 -8.71 5.87 -0.40
C GLY A 311 -7.73 4.95 0.34
N THR A 312 -6.59 5.48 0.77
CA THR A 312 -5.61 4.72 1.56
C THR A 312 -6.14 4.33 2.95
N SER A 313 -6.98 5.16 3.57
CA SER A 313 -7.68 4.79 4.81
C SER A 313 -8.60 3.57 4.60
N ARG A 314 -9.36 3.53 3.49
CA ARG A 314 -10.19 2.37 3.14
C ARG A 314 -9.35 1.13 2.84
N MET A 315 -8.20 1.28 2.18
CA MET A 315 -7.27 0.17 1.95
C MET A 315 -6.73 -0.39 3.26
N SER A 316 -6.47 0.46 4.25
CA SER A 316 -6.03 0.05 5.58
C SER A 316 -7.11 -0.76 6.32
N GLU A 317 -8.39 -0.38 6.23
CA GLU A 317 -9.52 -1.15 6.77
C GLU A 317 -9.62 -2.55 6.11
N LYS A 318 -9.09 -2.68 4.88
CA LYS A 318 -9.01 -3.94 4.12
C LYS A 318 -7.61 -4.58 4.17
N HIS A 319 -6.93 -4.44 5.29
CA HIS A 319 -5.64 -5.09 5.57
C HIS A 319 -4.46 -4.66 4.67
N THR A 320 -4.53 -3.50 4.00
CA THR A 320 -3.45 -2.98 3.17
C THR A 320 -2.96 -1.64 3.69
N ILE A 321 -1.76 -1.59 4.28
CA ILE A 321 -1.12 -0.33 4.70
C ILE A 321 -0.32 0.22 3.51
N VAL A 322 -0.60 1.46 3.14
CA VAL A 322 0.08 2.18 2.06
C VAL A 322 1.20 3.02 2.65
N ARG A 323 2.45 2.82 2.20
CA ARG A 323 3.61 3.61 2.62
C ARG A 323 3.90 4.78 1.70
N ARG A 324 3.58 4.65 0.40
CA ARG A 324 3.74 5.70 -0.61
C ARG A 324 2.44 5.91 -1.36
N LEU A 325 1.94 7.15 -1.39
CA LEU A 325 0.67 7.46 -2.06
C LEU A 325 0.69 7.17 -3.56
N SER A 326 1.86 7.30 -4.21
CA SER A 326 2.01 6.98 -5.64
C SER A 326 1.73 5.52 -5.95
N ALA A 327 1.94 4.61 -4.99
CA ALA A 327 1.68 3.19 -5.17
C ALA A 327 0.19 2.88 -5.40
N VAL A 328 -0.72 3.66 -4.81
CA VAL A 328 -2.17 3.49 -4.99
C VAL A 328 -2.58 3.67 -6.44
N GLU A 329 -2.08 4.73 -7.09
CA GLU A 329 -2.32 5.00 -8.50
C GLU A 329 -1.76 3.90 -9.39
N THR A 330 -0.50 3.51 -9.13
CA THR A 330 0.22 2.51 -9.91
C THR A 330 -0.42 1.13 -9.76
N LEU A 331 -0.86 0.77 -8.55
CA LEU A 331 -1.49 -0.52 -8.24
C LEU A 331 -2.80 -0.73 -9.03
N GLY A 332 -3.61 0.31 -9.18
CA GLY A 332 -4.81 0.26 -10.02
C GLY A 332 -4.52 -0.05 -11.50
N GLY A 333 -3.30 0.23 -11.96
CA GLY A 333 -2.80 -0.06 -13.30
C GLY A 333 -2.03 -1.38 -13.42
N ALA A 334 -1.90 -2.18 -12.36
CA ALA A 334 -1.12 -3.42 -12.36
C ALA A 334 -1.61 -4.38 -13.44
N GLN A 335 -0.68 -4.92 -14.22
CA GLN A 335 -0.91 -5.88 -15.31
C GLN A 335 -0.34 -7.26 -14.99
N VAL A 336 0.68 -7.30 -14.13
CA VAL A 336 1.33 -8.54 -13.67
C VAL A 336 1.47 -8.47 -12.16
N ILE A 337 1.10 -9.56 -11.49
CA ILE A 337 1.37 -9.74 -10.05
C ILE A 337 2.29 -10.93 -9.89
N CYS A 338 3.56 -10.66 -9.59
CA CYS A 338 4.56 -11.66 -9.26
C CYS A 338 4.46 -11.98 -7.77
N SER A 339 4.13 -13.22 -7.43
CA SER A 339 3.95 -13.63 -6.04
C SER A 339 4.93 -14.73 -5.65
N ASP A 340 5.54 -14.58 -4.48
CA ASP A 340 6.18 -15.73 -3.84
C ASP A 340 5.11 -16.76 -3.47
N LYS A 341 5.48 -18.05 -3.49
CA LYS A 341 4.55 -19.13 -3.15
C LYS A 341 4.33 -19.21 -1.64
N THR A 342 5.44 -19.33 -0.89
CA THR A 342 5.41 -19.70 0.53
C THR A 342 4.92 -18.53 1.39
N GLY A 343 3.94 -18.80 2.25
CA GLY A 343 3.38 -17.76 3.14
C GLY A 343 2.43 -16.76 2.49
N THR A 344 2.48 -16.60 1.15
CA THR A 344 1.62 -15.69 0.38
C THR A 344 0.46 -16.43 -0.30
N LEU A 345 0.79 -17.36 -1.22
CA LEU A 345 -0.20 -18.21 -1.91
C LEU A 345 -0.60 -19.41 -1.07
N THR A 346 0.29 -19.85 -0.18
CA THR A 346 0.10 -20.97 0.73
C THR A 346 0.05 -20.53 2.19
N GLN A 347 -0.38 -21.44 3.08
CA GLN A 347 -0.60 -21.13 4.49
C GLN A 347 0.68 -21.05 5.32
N ASN A 348 1.85 -21.35 4.74
CA ASN A 348 3.13 -21.52 5.45
C ASN A 348 3.03 -22.52 6.61
N ARG A 349 2.25 -23.57 6.41
CA ARG A 349 1.96 -24.62 7.39
C ARG A 349 1.94 -25.96 6.69
N MET A 350 2.92 -26.82 6.99
CA MET A 350 2.91 -28.18 6.50
C MET A 350 1.72 -28.96 7.07
N GLN A 351 1.03 -29.71 6.23
CA GLN A 351 -0.08 -30.56 6.64
C GLN A 351 0.05 -31.93 5.98
N VAL A 352 -0.17 -32.99 6.75
CA VAL A 352 -0.27 -34.36 6.22
C VAL A 352 -1.61 -34.50 5.50
N THR A 353 -1.55 -34.69 4.18
CA THR A 353 -2.74 -34.85 3.34
C THR A 353 -2.99 -36.29 2.95
N THR A 354 -1.94 -37.11 2.91
CA THR A 354 -2.00 -38.51 2.48
C THR A 354 -1.07 -39.34 3.33
N TRP A 355 -1.49 -40.51 3.71
CA TRP A 355 -0.61 -41.51 4.28
C TRP A 355 -0.83 -42.88 3.58
N THR A 356 0.18 -43.70 3.52
CA THR A 356 0.09 -44.98 2.82
C THR A 356 1.07 -45.97 3.43
N ASP A 357 0.74 -47.27 3.28
CA ASP A 357 1.69 -48.33 3.46
C ASP A 357 2.54 -48.53 2.17
N TYR A 358 3.16 -49.73 2.01
CA TYR A 358 3.92 -50.05 0.79
C TYR A 358 3.04 -50.30 -0.45
N SER A 359 1.70 -50.42 -0.31
CA SER A 359 0.83 -51.05 -1.32
C SER A 359 -0.10 -50.12 -2.13
N HIS A 360 0.08 -48.80 -2.10
CA HIS A 360 -0.75 -47.85 -2.85
C HIS A 360 -2.17 -47.58 -2.33
N ARG A 361 -2.61 -48.30 -1.33
CA ARG A 361 -3.95 -48.12 -0.80
C ARG A 361 -3.86 -47.37 0.51
N GLU A 362 -4.75 -46.38 0.68
CA GLU A 362 -5.07 -45.98 2.05
C GLU A 362 -5.48 -47.28 2.74
N PRO A 363 -4.71 -47.75 3.70
CA PRO A 363 -5.05 -48.97 4.36
C PRO A 363 -6.42 -48.82 5.00
N LYS A 364 -7.36 -49.70 4.65
CA LYS A 364 -8.67 -49.74 5.34
C LYS A 364 -8.54 -50.24 6.78
N ASN A 365 -7.33 -50.56 7.21
CA ASN A 365 -7.03 -51.05 8.55
C ASN A 365 -6.73 -49.88 9.49
N GLU A 366 -7.68 -49.50 10.30
CA GLU A 366 -7.57 -48.42 11.30
C GLU A 366 -6.43 -48.71 12.29
N ASP A 367 -6.18 -49.95 12.67
CA ASP A 367 -5.11 -50.36 13.58
C ASP A 367 -3.71 -49.98 13.01
N LEU A 368 -3.48 -50.18 11.74
CA LEU A 368 -2.20 -49.82 11.09
C LEU A 368 -2.05 -48.28 11.01
N ARG A 369 -3.13 -47.60 10.77
CA ARG A 369 -3.14 -46.14 10.71
C ARG A 369 -2.84 -45.51 12.06
N GLU A 370 -3.42 -46.07 13.12
CA GLU A 370 -3.15 -45.68 14.50
C GLU A 370 -1.69 -45.99 14.89
N THR A 371 -1.20 -47.17 14.50
CA THR A 371 0.22 -47.59 14.70
C THR A 371 1.19 -46.57 14.05
N VAL A 372 0.97 -46.21 12.81
CA VAL A 372 1.79 -45.23 12.07
C VAL A 372 1.74 -43.85 12.75
N ALA A 373 0.56 -43.40 13.18
CA ALA A 373 0.40 -42.15 13.88
C ALA A 373 1.11 -42.14 15.25
N ASN A 374 1.04 -43.25 16.02
CA ASN A 374 1.77 -43.44 17.28
C ASN A 374 3.29 -43.37 17.06
N LEU A 375 3.79 -44.02 15.99
CA LEU A 375 5.21 -44.01 15.68
C LEU A 375 5.68 -42.59 15.29
N PHE A 376 4.89 -41.83 14.53
CA PHE A 376 5.20 -40.43 14.25
C PHE A 376 5.14 -39.54 15.49
N ALA A 377 4.26 -39.82 16.46
CA ALA A 377 4.19 -39.10 17.73
C ALA A 377 5.37 -39.41 18.66
N LEU A 378 5.83 -40.68 18.68
CA LEU A 378 7.00 -41.10 19.45
C LEU A 378 8.30 -40.49 18.93
N CYS A 379 8.51 -40.57 17.60
CA CYS A 379 9.67 -40.00 16.94
C CYS A 379 9.39 -38.54 16.50
N ASN A 380 9.12 -37.66 17.46
CA ASN A 380 8.72 -36.27 17.23
C ASN A 380 9.36 -35.32 18.25
N ASP A 381 9.89 -34.18 17.77
CA ASP A 381 10.61 -33.21 18.59
C ASP A 381 9.74 -32.01 19.00
N CYS A 382 8.45 -32.03 18.68
CA CYS A 382 7.51 -30.99 19.12
C CYS A 382 7.34 -30.99 20.65
N ASN A 383 7.30 -29.81 21.22
CA ASN A 383 6.82 -29.56 22.57
C ASN A 383 5.31 -29.28 22.57
N VAL A 384 4.63 -29.76 23.61
CA VAL A 384 3.20 -29.45 23.82
C VAL A 384 3.10 -28.34 24.85
N SER A 385 2.57 -27.18 24.47
CA SER A 385 2.29 -26.07 25.38
C SER A 385 0.83 -25.67 25.20
N ASP A 386 0.06 -25.69 26.27
CA ASP A 386 -1.39 -25.35 26.28
C ASP A 386 -2.21 -26.09 25.19
N GLY A 387 -1.90 -27.36 24.97
CA GLY A 387 -2.58 -28.19 23.97
C GLY A 387 -2.12 -27.98 22.52
N ASN A 388 -1.25 -27.01 22.27
CA ASN A 388 -0.69 -26.71 20.96
C ASN A 388 0.71 -27.30 20.79
N LEU A 389 0.98 -27.82 19.58
CA LEU A 389 2.31 -28.31 19.21
C LEU A 389 3.19 -27.16 18.74
N GLN A 390 4.40 -27.08 19.34
CA GLN A 390 5.45 -26.13 18.96
C GLN A 390 6.68 -26.90 18.50
N GLY A 391 7.18 -26.60 17.29
CA GLY A 391 8.32 -27.28 16.69
C GLY A 391 8.50 -26.90 15.23
N GLU A 392 9.45 -27.55 14.56
CA GLU A 392 9.66 -27.37 13.13
C GLU A 392 8.41 -27.75 12.31
N PRO A 393 8.15 -27.12 11.15
CA PRO A 393 6.93 -27.33 10.36
C PRO A 393 6.63 -28.79 10.02
N THR A 394 7.65 -29.59 9.69
CA THR A 394 7.53 -31.03 9.39
C THR A 394 7.14 -31.83 10.62
N GLU A 395 7.77 -31.53 11.76
CA GLU A 395 7.48 -32.18 13.04
C GLU A 395 6.06 -31.87 13.51
N LYS A 396 5.70 -30.60 13.39
CA LYS A 396 4.34 -30.12 13.75
C LYS A 396 3.26 -30.80 12.89
N ALA A 397 3.48 -30.92 11.57
CA ALA A 397 2.53 -31.57 10.67
C ALA A 397 2.28 -33.04 11.05
N LEU A 398 3.37 -33.79 11.35
CA LEU A 398 3.27 -35.18 11.79
C LEU A 398 2.60 -35.30 13.16
N GLY A 399 2.90 -34.36 14.06
CA GLY A 399 2.29 -34.30 15.38
C GLY A 399 0.80 -33.97 15.33
N GLU A 400 0.40 -32.98 14.55
CA GLU A 400 -1.00 -32.62 14.35
C GLU A 400 -1.78 -33.76 13.70
N TYR A 401 -1.18 -34.48 12.76
CA TYR A 401 -1.77 -35.68 12.20
C TYR A 401 -2.07 -36.72 13.28
N ALA A 402 -1.10 -36.97 14.18
CA ALA A 402 -1.29 -37.90 15.29
C ALA A 402 -2.36 -37.42 16.29
N GLN A 403 -2.39 -36.12 16.64
CA GLN A 403 -3.46 -35.55 17.49
C GLN A 403 -4.85 -35.70 16.86
N ASN A 404 -4.97 -35.49 15.55
CA ASN A 404 -6.23 -35.65 14.82
C ASN A 404 -6.71 -37.13 14.81
N MET A 405 -5.81 -38.06 15.01
CA MET A 405 -6.11 -39.48 15.23
C MET A 405 -6.48 -39.82 16.68
N GLY A 406 -6.55 -38.83 17.56
CA GLY A 406 -6.89 -38.99 18.96
C GLY A 406 -5.71 -39.36 19.88
N ILE A 407 -4.46 -39.25 19.40
CA ILE A 407 -3.29 -39.60 20.21
C ILE A 407 -2.95 -38.47 21.18
N ASP A 408 -2.95 -38.79 22.49
CA ASP A 408 -2.49 -37.88 23.52
C ASP A 408 -0.96 -38.00 23.67
N PHE A 409 -0.23 -37.00 23.25
CA PHE A 409 1.25 -36.93 23.34
C PHE A 409 1.75 -37.00 24.78
N ALA A 410 1.03 -36.41 25.73
CA ALA A 410 1.44 -36.41 27.12
C ALA A 410 1.30 -37.81 27.76
N ALA A 411 0.21 -38.49 27.42
CA ALA A 411 0.01 -39.89 27.84
C ALA A 411 1.02 -40.82 27.18
N LEU A 412 1.19 -40.73 25.83
CA LEU A 412 2.11 -41.57 25.07
C LEU A 412 3.56 -41.42 25.57
N ARG A 413 4.01 -40.23 25.90
CA ARG A 413 5.37 -39.96 26.42
C ARG A 413 5.56 -40.40 27.85
N ARG A 414 4.50 -40.53 28.66
CA ARG A 414 4.56 -41.13 30.00
C ARG A 414 4.62 -42.64 29.93
N ASP A 415 3.84 -43.25 29.05
CA ASP A 415 3.75 -44.72 28.92
C ASP A 415 4.97 -45.28 28.20
N MET A 416 5.48 -44.56 27.24
CA MET A 416 6.69 -44.92 26.45
C MET A 416 7.70 -43.76 26.49
N PRO A 417 8.41 -43.55 27.61
CA PRO A 417 9.35 -42.47 27.76
C PRO A 417 10.55 -42.61 26.81
N ARG A 418 10.95 -41.50 26.18
CA ARG A 418 12.17 -41.43 25.38
C ARG A 418 13.41 -41.51 26.29
N VAL A 419 14.22 -42.50 26.06
CA VAL A 419 15.43 -42.79 26.86
C VAL A 419 16.73 -42.57 26.09
N GLY A 420 16.64 -42.28 24.80
CA GLY A 420 17.77 -41.95 23.95
C GLY A 420 17.33 -41.56 22.56
N GLU A 421 18.22 -40.89 21.83
CA GLU A 421 17.96 -40.47 20.46
C GLU A 421 19.25 -40.39 19.64
N ILE A 422 19.11 -40.56 18.33
CA ILE A 422 20.10 -40.18 17.32
C ILE A 422 19.42 -39.05 16.52
N PRO A 423 19.85 -37.78 16.70
CA PRO A 423 19.15 -36.64 16.13
C PRO A 423 19.19 -36.62 14.61
N PHE A 424 18.32 -35.84 13.99
CA PHE A 424 18.29 -35.65 12.54
C PHE A 424 19.60 -35.06 12.04
N SER A 425 20.08 -35.61 10.91
CA SER A 425 21.21 -35.05 10.18
C SER A 425 20.89 -34.99 8.69
N SER A 426 21.21 -33.87 8.04
CA SER A 426 21.04 -33.72 6.60
C SER A 426 21.87 -34.72 5.78
N ALA A 427 22.99 -35.18 6.28
CA ALA A 427 23.80 -36.21 5.64
C ALA A 427 23.14 -37.58 5.72
N ARG A 428 22.50 -37.91 6.86
CA ARG A 428 21.82 -39.20 7.09
C ARG A 428 20.38 -39.19 6.60
N LYS A 429 19.72 -38.00 6.53
CA LYS A 429 18.32 -37.76 6.17
C LYS A 429 17.31 -38.55 7.01
N ARG A 430 17.63 -38.86 8.26
CA ARG A 430 16.79 -39.59 9.20
C ARG A 430 17.14 -39.26 10.66
N MET A 431 16.20 -39.55 11.56
CA MET A 431 16.38 -39.53 13.00
C MET A 431 15.83 -40.81 13.62
N THR A 432 16.34 -41.19 14.81
CA THR A 432 15.89 -42.37 15.53
C THR A 432 15.71 -42.02 17.00
N THR A 433 14.61 -42.46 17.60
CA THR A 433 14.33 -42.34 19.03
C THR A 433 14.20 -43.73 19.64
N LEU A 434 14.65 -43.88 20.90
CA LEU A 434 14.55 -45.10 21.67
C LEU A 434 13.64 -44.89 22.86
N HIS A 435 12.64 -45.77 22.98
CA HIS A 435 11.63 -45.69 24.04
C HIS A 435 11.59 -46.98 24.84
N LYS A 436 11.24 -46.86 26.13
CA LYS A 436 10.97 -47.97 27.00
C LYS A 436 9.49 -48.32 26.90
N THR A 437 9.16 -49.62 26.76
CA THR A 437 7.78 -50.16 26.78
C THR A 437 7.59 -51.07 27.98
N GLU A 438 6.39 -51.54 28.25
CA GLU A 438 6.10 -52.49 29.32
C GLU A 438 6.86 -53.82 29.13
N ASP A 439 6.94 -54.33 27.88
CA ASP A 439 7.51 -55.61 27.52
C ASP A 439 8.96 -55.53 26.97
N GLY A 440 9.58 -54.34 27.06
CA GLY A 440 10.95 -54.19 26.54
C GLY A 440 11.29 -52.81 26.04
N TRP A 441 11.78 -52.70 24.77
CA TRP A 441 12.21 -51.46 24.17
C TRP A 441 11.74 -51.37 22.71
N ILE A 442 11.49 -50.15 22.23
CA ILE A 442 11.18 -49.88 20.84
C ILE A 442 12.07 -48.75 20.32
N SER A 443 12.74 -48.98 19.21
CA SER A 443 13.41 -47.93 18.44
C SER A 443 12.49 -47.50 17.29
N VAL A 444 12.27 -46.20 17.11
CA VAL A 444 11.47 -45.62 16.02
C VAL A 444 12.38 -44.74 15.19
N THR A 445 12.39 -45.01 13.88
CA THR A 445 13.19 -44.25 12.92
C THR A 445 12.29 -43.63 11.88
N LYS A 446 12.39 -42.31 11.69
CA LYS A 446 11.71 -41.59 10.58
C LYS A 446 12.74 -40.93 9.68
N GLY A 447 12.41 -40.79 8.41
CA GLY A 447 13.32 -40.14 7.47
C GLY A 447 12.86 -40.23 6.00
N ALA A 448 13.78 -39.92 5.10
CA ALA A 448 13.55 -39.98 3.66
C ALA A 448 13.26 -41.44 3.24
N PRO A 449 12.15 -41.68 2.48
CA PRO A 449 11.72 -43.02 2.12
C PRO A 449 12.78 -43.83 1.39
N ASP A 450 13.49 -43.23 0.43
CA ASP A 450 14.57 -43.87 -0.35
C ASP A 450 15.66 -44.46 0.53
N ILE A 451 16.02 -43.80 1.62
CA ILE A 451 17.06 -44.25 2.58
C ILE A 451 16.48 -45.26 3.57
N LEU A 452 15.27 -45.02 4.08
CA LEU A 452 14.67 -45.84 5.11
C LEU A 452 14.27 -47.23 4.57
N LEU A 453 13.79 -47.32 3.33
CA LEU A 453 13.43 -48.58 2.67
C LEU A 453 14.61 -49.58 2.58
N GLU A 454 15.85 -49.07 2.40
CA GLU A 454 17.03 -49.90 2.36
C GLU A 454 17.41 -50.49 3.73
N LYS A 455 17.02 -49.84 4.84
CA LYS A 455 17.28 -50.25 6.20
C LYS A 455 16.23 -51.24 6.75
N CYS A 456 15.13 -51.43 6.05
CA CYS A 456 14.02 -52.28 6.46
C CYS A 456 14.19 -53.70 5.92
N ALA A 457 14.05 -54.69 6.81
CA ALA A 457 14.01 -56.13 6.49
C ALA A 457 12.58 -56.66 6.49
N PHE A 458 11.67 -56.03 7.19
CA PHE A 458 10.26 -56.39 7.32
C PHE A 458 9.39 -55.21 7.02
N CYS A 459 8.12 -55.41 6.74
CA CYS A 459 7.10 -54.41 6.65
C CYS A 459 5.81 -54.88 7.36
N MET A 460 4.97 -53.94 7.75
CA MET A 460 3.65 -54.22 8.30
C MET A 460 2.67 -54.57 7.16
N GLU A 461 1.89 -55.64 7.37
CA GLU A 461 0.78 -56.04 6.54
C GLU A 461 -0.40 -56.37 7.46
N GLY A 462 -1.36 -55.47 7.53
CA GLY A 462 -2.38 -55.48 8.59
C GLY A 462 -1.74 -55.29 9.96
N SER A 463 -2.04 -56.20 10.90
CA SER A 463 -1.43 -56.20 12.26
C SER A 463 -0.17 -57.05 12.35
N GLY A 464 0.28 -57.73 11.27
CA GLY A 464 1.41 -58.64 11.24
C GLY A 464 2.65 -58.04 10.57
N GLN A 465 3.84 -58.67 10.88
CA GLN A 465 5.10 -58.34 10.21
C GLN A 465 5.43 -59.41 9.17
N VAL A 466 5.74 -58.96 7.95
CA VAL A 466 6.10 -59.83 6.82
C VAL A 466 7.46 -59.43 6.26
N PRO A 467 8.22 -60.36 5.63
CA PRO A 467 9.50 -60.04 4.99
C PRO A 467 9.32 -58.93 3.93
N PHE A 468 10.16 -57.93 3.95
CA PHE A 468 10.13 -56.80 2.99
C PHE A 468 10.99 -57.13 1.77
N ASP A 469 10.45 -57.99 0.91
CA ASP A 469 11.13 -58.47 -0.30
C ASP A 469 11.29 -57.36 -1.38
N SER A 470 12.07 -57.70 -2.44
CA SER A 470 12.34 -56.73 -3.52
C SER A 470 11.09 -56.23 -4.23
N ARG A 471 10.03 -57.04 -4.31
CA ARG A 471 8.78 -56.68 -4.93
C ARG A 471 8.04 -55.60 -4.11
N ARG A 472 7.89 -55.80 -2.82
CA ARG A 472 7.26 -54.85 -1.90
C ARG A 472 8.07 -53.55 -1.79
N LYS A 473 9.42 -53.61 -1.75
CA LYS A 473 10.28 -52.43 -1.81
C LYS A 473 10.09 -51.62 -3.12
N SER A 474 9.95 -52.32 -4.25
CA SER A 474 9.70 -51.65 -5.54
C SER A 474 8.33 -50.95 -5.57
N MET A 475 7.31 -51.59 -4.95
CA MET A 475 5.98 -50.95 -4.82
C MET A 475 6.07 -49.73 -3.93
N ALA A 476 6.71 -49.78 -2.78
CA ALA A 476 6.91 -48.64 -1.89
C ALA A 476 7.65 -47.48 -2.57
N ARG A 477 8.67 -47.76 -3.40
CA ARG A 477 9.38 -46.74 -4.19
C ARG A 477 8.47 -46.11 -5.26
N MET A 478 7.63 -46.93 -5.90
CA MET A 478 6.64 -46.43 -6.89
C MET A 478 5.64 -45.48 -6.21
N VAL A 479 5.08 -45.87 -5.07
CA VAL A 479 4.16 -45.05 -4.27
C VAL A 479 4.85 -43.75 -3.83
N ASN A 480 6.08 -43.80 -3.33
CA ASN A 480 6.86 -42.61 -3.00
C ASN A 480 7.04 -41.69 -4.23
N GLY A 481 7.33 -42.28 -5.41
CA GLY A 481 7.45 -41.52 -6.66
C GLY A 481 6.16 -40.82 -7.07
N GLU A 482 5.01 -41.48 -6.89
CA GLU A 482 3.70 -40.91 -7.20
C GLU A 482 3.30 -39.80 -6.22
N MET A 483 3.56 -40.00 -4.92
CA MET A 483 3.38 -38.92 -3.92
C MET A 483 4.30 -37.73 -4.22
N ALA A 484 5.54 -37.99 -4.60
CA ALA A 484 6.47 -36.93 -5.01
C ALA A 484 6.03 -36.23 -6.31
N ALA A 485 5.43 -36.96 -7.26
CA ALA A 485 4.85 -36.37 -8.48
C ALA A 485 3.60 -35.49 -8.20
N GLN A 486 2.92 -35.74 -7.07
CA GLN A 486 1.85 -34.87 -6.55
C GLN A 486 2.39 -33.71 -5.70
N ALA A 487 3.70 -33.45 -5.76
CA ALA A 487 4.35 -32.38 -4.99
C ALA A 487 4.31 -32.58 -3.46
N LEU A 488 4.11 -33.80 -2.96
CA LEU A 488 4.11 -34.07 -1.54
C LEU A 488 5.55 -34.26 -1.02
N ARG A 489 5.84 -33.67 0.11
CA ARG A 489 7.02 -34.01 0.90
C ARG A 489 6.75 -35.29 1.66
N VAL A 490 7.45 -36.38 1.29
CA VAL A 490 7.21 -37.70 1.87
C VAL A 490 8.19 -37.99 2.99
N VAL A 491 7.65 -38.42 4.14
CA VAL A 491 8.44 -38.92 5.29
C VAL A 491 7.97 -40.33 5.61
N ALA A 492 8.91 -41.27 5.65
CA ALA A 492 8.65 -42.65 6.05
C ALA A 492 8.95 -42.86 7.54
N VAL A 493 8.27 -43.85 8.14
CA VAL A 493 8.50 -44.31 9.50
C VAL A 493 8.65 -45.81 9.54
N ALA A 494 9.63 -46.27 10.36
CA ALA A 494 9.90 -47.65 10.61
C ALA A 494 10.25 -47.83 12.09
N PHE A 495 10.15 -49.04 12.61
CA PHE A 495 10.44 -49.34 13.99
C PHE A 495 11.15 -50.70 14.14
N ARG A 496 11.70 -50.96 15.34
CA ARG A 496 12.18 -52.25 15.76
C ARG A 496 11.95 -52.45 17.24
N GLN A 497 11.45 -53.62 17.63
CA GLN A 497 11.26 -54.03 19.02
C GLN A 497 12.51 -54.79 19.54
N TRP A 498 12.79 -54.65 20.84
CA TRP A 498 13.97 -55.19 21.49
C TRP A 498 13.58 -55.73 22.87
N SER A 499 14.05 -56.94 23.21
CA SER A 499 13.86 -57.54 24.56
C SER A 499 14.75 -56.89 25.62
N GLU A 500 15.98 -56.46 25.20
CA GLU A 500 16.95 -55.80 26.07
C GLU A 500 17.29 -54.41 25.50
N LYS A 501 17.83 -53.52 26.37
CA LYS A 501 18.23 -52.17 25.95
C LYS A 501 19.34 -52.22 24.90
N PRO A 502 19.10 -51.83 23.67
CA PRO A 502 20.13 -51.81 22.62
C PRO A 502 21.13 -50.67 22.85
N PRO A 503 22.36 -50.81 22.33
CA PRO A 503 23.32 -49.70 22.30
C PRO A 503 22.82 -48.56 21.41
N LEU A 504 23.06 -47.31 21.86
CA LEU A 504 22.59 -46.11 21.17
C LEU A 504 23.55 -45.72 20.02
N THR A 505 23.64 -46.59 19.01
CA THR A 505 24.49 -46.42 17.81
C THR A 505 23.67 -46.62 16.55
N GLU A 506 24.08 -46.00 15.45
CA GLU A 506 23.42 -46.12 14.14
C GLU A 506 23.40 -47.57 13.65
N GLU A 507 24.51 -48.28 13.81
CA GLU A 507 24.66 -49.68 13.38
C GLU A 507 23.69 -50.60 14.09
N ALA A 508 23.40 -50.37 15.37
CA ALA A 508 22.48 -51.16 16.15
C ALA A 508 21.01 -50.81 15.85
N LEU A 509 20.64 -49.53 15.96
CA LEU A 509 19.25 -49.11 15.94
C LEU A 509 18.63 -49.00 14.54
N GLU A 510 19.46 -48.79 13.49
CA GLU A 510 18.96 -48.46 12.15
C GLU A 510 19.16 -49.62 11.13
N ARG A 511 19.14 -50.87 11.62
CA ARG A 511 19.18 -52.08 10.75
C ARG A 511 18.05 -53.04 11.08
N ASN A 512 17.63 -53.80 10.06
CA ASN A 512 16.55 -54.76 10.19
C ASN A 512 15.27 -54.17 10.76
N LEU A 513 14.92 -52.98 10.30
CA LEU A 513 13.72 -52.26 10.69
C LEU A 513 12.46 -52.90 10.10
N VAL A 514 11.33 -52.65 10.72
CA VAL A 514 9.99 -52.95 10.22
C VAL A 514 9.41 -51.68 9.63
N PHE A 515 9.22 -51.62 8.34
CA PHE A 515 8.59 -50.49 7.66
C PHE A 515 7.11 -50.43 8.03
N ALA A 516 6.65 -49.28 8.54
CA ALA A 516 5.27 -49.11 8.95
C ALA A 516 4.45 -48.34 7.90
N GLY A 517 5.00 -47.29 7.34
CA GLY A 517 4.32 -46.48 6.34
C GLY A 517 5.00 -45.16 5.99
N MET A 518 4.34 -44.38 5.12
CA MET A 518 4.78 -43.06 4.67
C MET A 518 3.66 -42.05 4.82
N ALA A 519 4.01 -40.84 5.22
CA ALA A 519 3.11 -39.68 5.22
C ALA A 519 3.57 -38.67 4.18
N GLY A 520 2.64 -38.26 3.31
CA GLY A 520 2.82 -37.19 2.36
C GLY A 520 2.23 -35.91 2.91
N MET A 521 3.02 -34.86 2.88
CA MET A 521 2.63 -33.54 3.40
C MET A 521 2.92 -32.44 2.39
N VAL A 522 2.12 -31.41 2.44
CA VAL A 522 2.23 -30.23 1.59
C VAL A 522 1.92 -28.98 2.42
N ASP A 523 2.43 -27.84 2.01
CA ASP A 523 1.96 -26.53 2.46
C ASP A 523 0.75 -26.17 1.58
N PRO A 524 -0.49 -26.30 2.09
CA PRO A 524 -1.68 -26.18 1.26
C PRO A 524 -1.91 -24.73 0.81
N PRO A 525 -2.48 -24.55 -0.39
CA PRO A 525 -2.92 -23.23 -0.83
C PRO A 525 -3.94 -22.63 0.13
N ARG A 526 -3.96 -21.31 0.22
CA ARG A 526 -5.01 -20.60 0.95
C ARG A 526 -6.34 -20.74 0.17
N PRO A 527 -7.47 -21.02 0.81
CA PRO A 527 -8.75 -21.24 0.14
C PRO A 527 -9.19 -20.07 -0.76
N GLU A 528 -8.95 -18.85 -0.32
CA GLU A 528 -9.34 -17.61 -0.98
C GLU A 528 -8.48 -17.25 -2.21
N VAL A 529 -7.28 -17.80 -2.32
CA VAL A 529 -6.34 -17.45 -3.41
C VAL A 529 -6.86 -17.92 -4.77
N LYS A 530 -7.54 -19.05 -4.84
CA LYS A 530 -8.09 -19.55 -6.10
C LYS A 530 -9.10 -18.59 -6.72
N GLU A 531 -9.99 -18.03 -5.90
CA GLU A 531 -10.96 -17.03 -6.35
C GLU A 531 -10.25 -15.72 -6.70
N ALA A 532 -9.28 -15.30 -5.92
CA ALA A 532 -8.49 -14.10 -6.19
C ALA A 532 -7.73 -14.20 -7.53
N VAL A 533 -7.13 -15.36 -7.85
CA VAL A 533 -6.49 -15.64 -9.15
C VAL A 533 -7.50 -15.55 -10.29
N HIS A 534 -8.70 -16.08 -10.09
CA HIS A 534 -9.78 -15.99 -11.09
C HIS A 534 -10.16 -14.51 -11.35
N LEU A 535 -10.34 -13.72 -10.30
CA LEU A 535 -10.62 -12.28 -10.41
C LEU A 535 -9.48 -11.52 -11.10
N CYS A 536 -8.21 -11.84 -10.82
CA CYS A 536 -7.07 -11.26 -11.53
C CYS A 536 -7.20 -11.48 -13.05
N ARG A 537 -7.50 -12.71 -13.47
CA ARG A 537 -7.63 -13.05 -14.90
C ARG A 537 -8.81 -12.34 -15.56
N GLN A 538 -9.95 -12.26 -14.89
CA GLN A 538 -11.09 -11.46 -15.37
C GLN A 538 -10.71 -9.99 -15.54
N ALA A 539 -9.94 -9.46 -14.59
CA ALA A 539 -9.45 -8.10 -14.62
C ALA A 539 -8.31 -7.83 -15.62
N GLY A 540 -7.92 -8.86 -16.43
CA GLY A 540 -6.81 -8.77 -17.37
C GLY A 540 -5.43 -8.69 -16.70
N ILE A 541 -5.33 -9.10 -15.43
CA ILE A 541 -4.10 -9.13 -14.66
C ILE A 541 -3.53 -10.55 -14.70
N ARG A 542 -2.24 -10.66 -14.96
CA ARG A 542 -1.54 -11.94 -15.04
C ARG A 542 -0.89 -12.28 -13.70
N PRO A 543 -1.37 -13.28 -12.97
CA PRO A 543 -0.67 -13.81 -11.81
C PRO A 543 0.51 -14.67 -12.24
N VAL A 544 1.66 -14.47 -11.61
CA VAL A 544 2.92 -15.19 -11.85
C VAL A 544 3.43 -15.71 -10.50
N MET A 545 3.76 -17.00 -10.44
CA MET A 545 4.35 -17.62 -9.25
C MET A 545 5.86 -17.66 -9.37
N ILE A 546 6.55 -17.21 -8.34
CA ILE A 546 8.00 -17.25 -8.22
C ILE A 546 8.35 -17.99 -6.93
N THR A 547 9.11 -19.09 -6.99
CA THR A 547 9.38 -19.92 -5.81
C THR A 547 10.76 -20.58 -5.81
N GLY A 548 11.28 -20.84 -4.63
CA GLY A 548 12.47 -21.69 -4.42
C GLY A 548 12.19 -23.19 -4.55
N ASP A 549 10.92 -23.61 -4.67
CA ASP A 549 10.52 -25.01 -4.74
C ASP A 549 10.90 -25.67 -6.07
N HIS A 550 10.78 -27.00 -6.08
CA HIS A 550 10.96 -27.80 -7.28
C HIS A 550 9.86 -27.50 -8.32
N VAL A 551 10.21 -27.52 -9.62
CA VAL A 551 9.30 -27.17 -10.72
C VAL A 551 8.00 -27.97 -10.70
N LEU A 552 8.04 -29.28 -10.44
CA LEU A 552 6.84 -30.12 -10.36
C LEU A 552 5.89 -29.70 -9.23
N THR A 553 6.43 -29.31 -8.09
CA THR A 553 5.65 -28.78 -6.96
C THR A 553 4.98 -27.44 -7.34
N ALA A 554 5.75 -26.55 -7.95
CA ALA A 554 5.26 -25.25 -8.38
C ALA A 554 4.17 -25.37 -9.46
N GLU A 555 4.35 -26.29 -10.43
CA GLU A 555 3.32 -26.55 -11.44
C GLU A 555 2.04 -27.15 -10.85
N ALA A 556 2.16 -28.10 -9.91
CA ALA A 556 1.00 -28.73 -9.28
C ALA A 556 0.15 -27.71 -8.54
N ILE A 557 0.78 -26.87 -7.70
CA ILE A 557 0.12 -25.79 -6.96
C ILE A 557 -0.40 -24.72 -7.93
N GLY A 558 0.38 -24.38 -8.95
CA GLY A 558 -0.04 -23.43 -9.99
C GLY A 558 -1.28 -23.88 -10.76
N LYS A 559 -1.40 -25.19 -11.07
CA LYS A 559 -2.60 -25.80 -11.69
C LYS A 559 -3.80 -25.75 -10.77
N GLU A 560 -3.62 -26.09 -9.50
CA GLU A 560 -4.70 -26.08 -8.49
C GLU A 560 -5.25 -24.67 -8.28
N LEU A 561 -4.39 -23.66 -8.23
CA LEU A 561 -4.76 -22.25 -8.09
C LEU A 561 -5.24 -21.60 -9.38
N GLY A 562 -5.02 -22.23 -10.56
CA GLY A 562 -5.35 -21.65 -11.86
C GLY A 562 -4.33 -20.64 -12.38
N ILE A 563 -3.16 -20.52 -11.74
CA ILE A 563 -2.02 -19.70 -12.21
C ILE A 563 -1.39 -20.32 -13.45
N TYR A 564 -1.21 -21.64 -13.46
CA TYR A 564 -0.63 -22.40 -14.55
C TYR A 564 -1.73 -23.09 -15.37
N GLN A 565 -1.86 -22.75 -16.65
CA GLN A 565 -2.88 -23.28 -17.54
C GLN A 565 -2.26 -23.99 -18.74
N LYS A 566 -3.12 -24.63 -19.55
CA LYS A 566 -2.67 -25.31 -20.77
C LYS A 566 -2.10 -24.29 -21.77
N GLY A 567 -0.83 -24.43 -22.10
CA GLY A 567 -0.09 -23.52 -22.98
C GLY A 567 0.85 -22.58 -22.24
N ASP A 568 0.75 -22.50 -20.91
CA ASP A 568 1.73 -21.77 -20.09
C ASP A 568 3.02 -22.58 -19.96
N CYS A 569 4.14 -21.90 -19.70
CA CYS A 569 5.42 -22.54 -19.40
C CYS A 569 5.87 -22.30 -17.96
N ALA A 570 6.68 -23.23 -17.47
CA ALA A 570 7.44 -23.12 -16.23
C ALA A 570 8.95 -23.07 -16.58
N VAL A 571 9.69 -22.20 -15.88
CA VAL A 571 11.13 -22.01 -16.08
C VAL A 571 11.85 -22.19 -14.76
N THR A 572 12.98 -22.92 -14.79
CA THR A 572 13.81 -23.15 -13.60
C THR A 572 14.92 -22.10 -13.49
N GLY A 573 15.47 -21.88 -12.27
CA GLY A 573 16.63 -21.02 -12.05
C GLY A 573 17.84 -21.39 -12.92
N ALA A 574 18.10 -22.68 -13.10
CA ALA A 574 19.21 -23.16 -13.95
C ALA A 574 19.01 -22.88 -15.45
N GLU A 575 17.79 -22.75 -15.92
CA GLU A 575 17.45 -22.28 -17.27
C GLU A 575 17.57 -20.77 -17.35
N LEU A 576 17.12 -20.04 -16.32
CA LEU A 576 17.27 -18.58 -16.23
C LEU A 576 18.75 -18.14 -16.28
N ASP A 577 19.65 -18.91 -15.65
CA ASP A 577 21.11 -18.65 -15.70
C ASP A 577 21.67 -18.70 -17.13
N LYS A 578 21.07 -19.51 -17.99
CA LYS A 578 21.50 -19.69 -19.39
C LYS A 578 20.82 -18.72 -20.35
N MET A 579 19.66 -18.16 -19.95
CA MET A 579 18.89 -17.23 -20.79
C MET A 579 19.51 -15.83 -20.78
N SER A 580 19.64 -15.22 -21.92
CA SER A 580 19.87 -13.79 -22.06
C SER A 580 18.62 -13.01 -21.63
N ASP A 581 18.78 -11.73 -21.31
CA ASP A 581 17.63 -10.89 -20.92
C ASP A 581 16.57 -10.79 -22.01
N LYS A 582 16.94 -10.79 -23.30
CA LYS A 582 15.99 -10.80 -24.42
C LYS A 582 15.20 -12.12 -24.54
N GLU A 583 15.84 -13.25 -24.27
CA GLU A 583 15.16 -14.55 -24.25
C GLU A 583 14.19 -14.61 -23.08
N LEU A 584 14.57 -14.06 -21.91
CA LEU A 584 13.68 -13.96 -20.75
C LEU A 584 12.50 -13.02 -21.03
N GLU A 585 12.70 -11.89 -21.70
CA GLU A 585 11.64 -10.99 -22.13
C GLU A 585 10.60 -11.72 -23.03
N THR A 586 11.09 -12.61 -23.93
CA THR A 586 10.22 -13.43 -24.77
C THR A 586 9.51 -14.53 -23.96
N ALA A 587 10.23 -15.22 -23.09
CA ALA A 587 9.66 -16.25 -22.22
C ALA A 587 8.60 -15.66 -21.27
N ALA A 588 8.75 -14.42 -20.83
CA ALA A 588 7.76 -13.71 -20.01
C ALA A 588 6.39 -13.55 -20.70
N GLU A 589 6.26 -13.81 -22.02
CA GLU A 589 4.93 -13.81 -22.69
C GLU A 589 4.06 -14.99 -22.27
N THR A 590 4.65 -16.16 -22.06
CA THR A 590 3.92 -17.40 -21.83
C THR A 590 4.16 -18.00 -20.45
N CYS A 591 5.33 -17.71 -19.82
CA CYS A 591 5.68 -18.31 -18.54
C CYS A 591 4.92 -17.66 -17.38
N THR A 592 4.29 -18.49 -16.56
CA THR A 592 3.55 -18.10 -15.36
C THR A 592 4.15 -18.68 -14.07
N VAL A 593 5.11 -19.62 -14.19
CA VAL A 593 5.76 -20.26 -13.06
C VAL A 593 7.28 -20.17 -13.22
N PHE A 594 7.97 -19.69 -12.20
CA PHE A 594 9.41 -19.67 -12.08
C PHE A 594 9.83 -20.40 -10.81
N ALA A 595 10.56 -21.52 -10.98
CA ALA A 595 10.89 -22.46 -9.91
C ALA A 595 12.39 -22.52 -9.62
N ARG A 596 12.79 -22.82 -8.37
CA ARG A 596 14.19 -22.87 -7.89
C ARG A 596 14.97 -21.59 -8.23
N VAL A 597 14.31 -20.43 -8.02
CA VAL A 597 14.89 -19.13 -8.33
C VAL A 597 15.77 -18.62 -7.17
N ALA A 598 16.89 -17.98 -7.51
CA ALA A 598 17.72 -17.20 -6.60
C ALA A 598 17.20 -15.74 -6.52
N PRO A 599 17.61 -14.94 -5.52
CA PRO A 599 17.20 -13.54 -5.40
C PRO A 599 17.44 -12.68 -6.63
N GLU A 600 18.58 -12.87 -7.31
CA GLU A 600 18.95 -12.15 -8.53
C GLU A 600 17.98 -12.46 -9.67
N HIS A 601 17.49 -13.71 -9.74
CA HIS A 601 16.50 -14.11 -10.74
C HIS A 601 15.18 -13.36 -10.55
N LYS A 602 14.73 -13.12 -9.30
CA LYS A 602 13.51 -12.36 -9.00
C LYS A 602 13.57 -10.96 -9.62
N VAL A 603 14.71 -10.28 -9.49
CA VAL A 603 14.95 -8.95 -10.08
C VAL A 603 14.92 -9.00 -11.61
N ARG A 604 15.56 -10.02 -12.23
CA ARG A 604 15.57 -10.19 -13.69
C ARG A 604 14.17 -10.45 -14.25
N ILE A 605 13.37 -11.27 -13.57
CA ILE A 605 11.98 -11.58 -13.95
C ILE A 605 11.13 -10.31 -13.93
N VAL A 606 11.19 -9.52 -12.85
CA VAL A 606 10.47 -8.25 -12.72
C VAL A 606 10.84 -7.31 -13.86
N LYS A 607 12.16 -7.10 -14.11
CA LYS A 607 12.65 -6.24 -15.20
C LYS A 607 12.21 -6.71 -16.58
N ALA A 608 12.13 -8.03 -16.81
CA ALA A 608 11.67 -8.57 -18.09
C ALA A 608 10.20 -8.19 -18.36
N PHE A 609 9.32 -8.29 -17.37
CA PHE A 609 7.95 -7.83 -17.52
C PHE A 609 7.84 -6.31 -17.70
N GLN A 610 8.64 -5.52 -16.96
CA GLN A 610 8.67 -4.05 -17.07
C GLN A 610 9.13 -3.58 -18.45
N LYS A 611 10.18 -4.18 -19.02
CA LYS A 611 10.68 -3.86 -20.36
C LYS A 611 9.65 -4.13 -21.47
N ARG A 612 8.71 -5.01 -21.22
CA ARG A 612 7.55 -5.23 -22.10
C ARG A 612 6.44 -4.20 -21.92
N GLY A 613 6.63 -3.20 -21.07
CA GLY A 613 5.68 -2.14 -20.79
C GLY A 613 4.61 -2.50 -19.77
N ASN A 614 4.75 -3.61 -19.05
CA ASN A 614 3.82 -3.98 -17.99
C ASN A 614 4.10 -3.25 -16.69
N VAL A 615 3.06 -2.90 -15.97
CA VAL A 615 3.11 -2.48 -14.56
C VAL A 615 3.15 -3.73 -13.69
N VAL A 616 4.21 -3.92 -12.94
CA VAL A 616 4.50 -5.13 -12.18
C VAL A 616 4.36 -4.87 -10.68
N ALA A 617 3.47 -5.62 -10.03
CA ALA A 617 3.45 -5.77 -8.58
C ALA A 617 4.27 -7.00 -8.17
N MET A 618 5.09 -6.90 -7.12
CA MET A 618 5.89 -8.01 -6.58
C MET A 618 5.58 -8.20 -5.10
N THR A 619 5.36 -9.45 -4.68
CA THR A 619 5.20 -9.77 -3.26
C THR A 619 6.43 -10.50 -2.72
N GLY A 620 6.72 -10.31 -1.44
CA GLY A 620 7.77 -11.02 -0.75
C GLY A 620 7.73 -10.78 0.76
N ASP A 621 8.39 -11.67 1.51
CA ASP A 621 8.45 -11.60 2.98
C ASP A 621 9.89 -11.58 3.52
N GLY A 622 10.88 -11.99 2.73
CA GLY A 622 12.26 -12.15 3.16
C GLY A 622 13.21 -11.04 2.74
N VAL A 623 14.40 -11.07 3.35
CA VAL A 623 15.53 -10.22 2.93
C VAL A 623 15.87 -10.45 1.46
N ASN A 624 15.73 -11.68 0.98
CA ASN A 624 16.01 -12.09 -0.41
C ASN A 624 15.07 -11.45 -1.43
N ASP A 625 13.90 -10.97 -0.99
CA ASP A 625 12.89 -10.36 -1.85
C ASP A 625 13.06 -8.84 -1.96
N ALA A 626 13.74 -8.21 -1.01
CA ALA A 626 13.85 -6.76 -0.93
C ALA A 626 14.37 -6.11 -2.22
N PRO A 627 15.39 -6.64 -2.92
CA PRO A 627 15.83 -6.07 -4.20
C PRO A 627 14.75 -6.15 -5.29
N ALA A 628 13.96 -7.22 -5.34
CA ALA A 628 12.87 -7.39 -6.29
C ALA A 628 11.66 -6.50 -5.95
N LEU A 629 11.31 -6.39 -4.64
CA LEU A 629 10.27 -5.48 -4.14
C LEU A 629 10.58 -4.02 -4.51
N LYS A 630 11.84 -3.59 -4.33
CA LYS A 630 12.29 -2.23 -4.66
C LYS A 630 12.34 -1.98 -6.17
N THR A 631 12.59 -3.03 -7.00
CA THR A 631 12.69 -2.92 -8.46
C THR A 631 11.32 -2.89 -9.12
N ALA A 632 10.33 -3.56 -8.55
CA ALA A 632 8.96 -3.58 -9.06
C ALA A 632 8.35 -2.18 -9.09
N ASP A 633 7.32 -1.98 -9.90
CA ASP A 633 6.54 -0.73 -9.91
C ASP A 633 5.76 -0.59 -8.60
N ILE A 634 5.40 -1.73 -7.98
CA ILE A 634 4.76 -1.81 -6.67
C ILE A 634 5.35 -2.99 -5.90
N GLY A 635 6.07 -2.71 -4.82
CA GLY A 635 6.49 -3.71 -3.84
C GLY A 635 5.42 -3.92 -2.78
N CYS A 636 5.04 -5.19 -2.52
CA CYS A 636 4.06 -5.58 -1.51
C CYS A 636 4.72 -6.52 -0.50
N ALA A 637 4.98 -6.07 0.72
CA ALA A 637 5.53 -6.91 1.78
C ALA A 637 4.44 -7.55 2.64
N MET A 638 4.76 -8.72 3.19
CA MET A 638 3.94 -9.37 4.21
C MET A 638 4.04 -8.62 5.54
N GLY A 639 2.94 -8.51 6.28
CA GLY A 639 2.88 -7.74 7.52
C GLY A 639 3.28 -8.55 8.75
N LYS A 640 2.84 -9.83 8.83
CA LYS A 640 3.11 -10.73 9.96
C LYS A 640 4.42 -11.47 9.77
N SER A 641 4.58 -12.18 8.64
CA SER A 641 5.77 -12.98 8.33
C SER A 641 6.91 -12.16 7.73
N GLY A 642 6.59 -10.96 7.20
CA GLY A 642 7.57 -10.12 6.50
C GLY A 642 8.61 -9.51 7.43
N THR A 643 9.87 -9.61 7.00
CA THR A 643 11.00 -8.94 7.67
C THR A 643 10.91 -7.42 7.53
N GLU A 644 11.50 -6.68 8.45
CA GLU A 644 11.54 -5.20 8.36
C GLU A 644 12.28 -4.72 7.11
N VAL A 645 13.25 -5.50 6.60
CA VAL A 645 13.92 -5.25 5.32
C VAL A 645 12.92 -5.27 4.16
N ALA A 646 12.09 -6.33 4.08
CA ALA A 646 11.07 -6.44 3.04
C ALA A 646 10.03 -5.32 3.15
N LYS A 647 9.55 -5.03 4.37
CA LYS A 647 8.64 -3.90 4.65
C LYS A 647 9.28 -2.57 4.27
N GLY A 648 10.57 -2.37 4.61
CA GLY A 648 11.35 -1.17 4.26
C GLY A 648 11.49 -0.93 2.76
N ALA A 649 11.65 -2.00 1.98
CA ALA A 649 11.80 -1.96 0.53
C ALA A 649 10.46 -1.83 -0.22
N SER A 650 9.33 -2.09 0.44
CA SER A 650 8.00 -2.14 -0.18
C SER A 650 7.25 -0.80 -0.17
N ASP A 651 6.27 -0.69 -1.04
CA ASP A 651 5.32 0.43 -1.12
C ASP A 651 4.04 0.15 -0.35
N LEU A 652 3.67 -1.14 -0.22
CA LEU A 652 2.48 -1.63 0.47
C LEU A 652 2.85 -2.72 1.47
N ILE A 653 2.10 -2.81 2.57
CA ILE A 653 2.22 -3.88 3.57
C ILE A 653 0.85 -4.55 3.73
N LEU A 654 0.82 -5.88 3.58
CA LEU A 654 -0.38 -6.71 3.72
C LEU A 654 -0.44 -7.26 5.14
N THR A 655 -1.29 -6.71 5.99
CA THR A 655 -1.31 -7.04 7.43
C THR A 655 -1.81 -8.45 7.75
N ASP A 656 -2.42 -9.13 6.79
CA ASP A 656 -2.94 -10.51 6.91
C ASP A 656 -2.10 -11.56 6.16
N ASP A 657 -1.03 -11.15 5.46
CA ASP A 657 -0.14 -11.98 4.64
C ASP A 657 -0.88 -12.73 3.51
N ASN A 658 -1.92 -12.14 2.92
CA ASN A 658 -2.80 -12.83 2.01
C ASN A 658 -2.74 -12.24 0.59
N PHE A 659 -2.56 -13.11 -0.42
CA PHE A 659 -2.60 -12.71 -1.84
C PHE A 659 -3.95 -12.10 -2.25
N ALA A 660 -5.06 -12.58 -1.70
CA ALA A 660 -6.39 -12.05 -2.02
C ALA A 660 -6.52 -10.56 -1.66
N THR A 661 -5.81 -10.12 -0.62
CA THR A 661 -5.77 -8.73 -0.20
C THR A 661 -5.10 -7.82 -1.23
N ILE A 662 -4.13 -8.32 -2.01
CA ILE A 662 -3.54 -7.55 -3.13
C ILE A 662 -4.59 -7.29 -4.20
N VAL A 663 -5.40 -8.29 -4.52
CA VAL A 663 -6.45 -8.19 -5.55
C VAL A 663 -7.51 -7.18 -5.12
N GLU A 664 -7.86 -7.18 -3.84
CA GLU A 664 -8.77 -6.17 -3.27
C GLU A 664 -8.14 -4.78 -3.26
N ALA A 665 -6.85 -4.68 -2.97
CA ALA A 665 -6.10 -3.43 -3.05
C ALA A 665 -6.03 -2.89 -4.50
N VAL A 666 -5.91 -3.75 -5.52
CA VAL A 666 -6.02 -3.35 -6.94
C VAL A 666 -7.41 -2.82 -7.24
N ARG A 667 -8.48 -3.47 -6.75
CA ARG A 667 -9.86 -3.01 -6.89
C ARG A 667 -10.04 -1.61 -6.32
N GLU A 668 -9.57 -1.39 -5.09
CA GLU A 668 -9.61 -0.06 -4.44
C GLU A 668 -8.78 0.97 -5.21
N GLY A 669 -7.55 0.62 -5.64
CA GLY A 669 -6.70 1.50 -6.44
C GLY A 669 -7.36 1.95 -7.76
N ARG A 670 -8.04 1.04 -8.46
CA ARG A 670 -8.85 1.37 -9.64
C ARG A 670 -9.99 2.31 -9.29
N GLY A 671 -10.72 2.04 -8.20
CA GLY A 671 -11.83 2.87 -7.74
C GLY A 671 -11.38 4.28 -7.35
N ILE A 672 -10.26 4.41 -6.63
CA ILE A 672 -9.67 5.70 -6.25
C ILE A 672 -9.32 6.53 -7.48
N TYR A 673 -8.66 5.91 -8.47
CA TYR A 673 -8.32 6.62 -9.70
C TYR A 673 -9.56 7.04 -10.50
N ASP A 674 -10.58 6.17 -10.62
CA ASP A 674 -11.83 6.52 -11.30
C ASP A 674 -12.52 7.68 -10.58
N ASN A 675 -12.52 7.71 -9.26
CA ASN A 675 -13.08 8.80 -8.47
C ASN A 675 -12.30 10.11 -8.65
N ILE A 676 -10.96 10.06 -8.71
CA ILE A 676 -10.15 11.23 -9.06
C ILE A 676 -10.53 11.73 -10.46
N ARG A 677 -10.70 10.84 -11.43
CA ARG A 677 -11.08 11.18 -12.79
C ARG A 677 -12.46 11.81 -12.86
N LYS A 678 -13.43 11.31 -12.05
CA LYS A 678 -14.77 11.90 -11.89
C LYS A 678 -14.70 13.31 -11.31
N ALA A 679 -13.90 13.52 -10.27
CA ALA A 679 -13.73 14.85 -9.66
C ALA A 679 -13.04 15.85 -10.62
N VAL A 680 -12.01 15.41 -11.35
CA VAL A 680 -11.33 16.22 -12.38
C VAL A 680 -12.31 16.59 -13.51
N HIS A 681 -13.09 15.62 -13.99
CA HIS A 681 -14.12 15.84 -15.03
C HIS A 681 -15.12 16.89 -14.58
N PHE A 682 -15.66 16.75 -13.38
CA PHE A 682 -16.60 17.69 -12.78
C PHE A 682 -16.04 19.11 -12.71
N LEU A 683 -14.87 19.28 -12.10
CA LEU A 683 -14.25 20.61 -11.92
C LEU A 683 -13.92 21.29 -13.26
N LEU A 684 -13.37 20.54 -14.21
CA LEU A 684 -12.99 21.14 -15.49
C LEU A 684 -14.19 21.47 -16.36
N SER A 685 -15.27 20.69 -16.34
CA SER A 685 -16.50 21.03 -17.05
C SER A 685 -17.17 22.26 -16.44
N SER A 686 -17.17 22.38 -15.10
CA SER A 686 -17.67 23.59 -14.40
C SER A 686 -16.89 24.83 -14.81
N ASN A 687 -15.56 24.81 -14.73
CA ASN A 687 -14.71 25.95 -15.08
C ASN A 687 -14.86 26.37 -16.57
N ILE A 688 -14.96 25.39 -17.48
CA ILE A 688 -15.25 25.71 -18.91
C ILE A 688 -16.61 26.39 -19.06
N GLY A 689 -17.63 25.95 -18.31
CA GLY A 689 -18.95 26.59 -18.29
C GLY A 689 -18.87 28.02 -17.84
N GLU A 690 -18.12 28.34 -16.80
CA GLU A 690 -17.90 29.71 -16.29
C GLU A 690 -17.19 30.58 -17.31
N ILE A 691 -16.09 30.11 -17.89
CA ILE A 691 -15.34 30.82 -18.94
C ILE A 691 -16.24 31.15 -20.11
N LEU A 692 -16.98 30.15 -20.60
CA LEU A 692 -17.88 30.34 -21.77
C LEU A 692 -19.01 31.31 -21.45
N THR A 693 -19.58 31.27 -20.25
CA THR A 693 -20.62 32.20 -19.83
C THR A 693 -20.14 33.63 -19.94
N ILE A 694 -18.96 33.96 -19.42
CA ILE A 694 -18.41 35.31 -19.48
C ILE A 694 -17.98 35.68 -20.90
N PHE A 695 -17.26 34.78 -21.58
CA PHE A 695 -16.72 35.03 -22.91
C PHE A 695 -17.81 35.29 -23.94
N VAL A 696 -18.86 34.47 -23.98
CA VAL A 696 -19.97 34.63 -24.96
C VAL A 696 -20.81 35.83 -24.63
N ALA A 697 -21.07 36.15 -23.35
CA ALA A 697 -21.78 37.37 -22.99
C ALA A 697 -21.03 38.63 -23.48
N MET A 698 -19.69 38.62 -23.33
CA MET A 698 -18.86 39.73 -23.82
C MET A 698 -18.85 39.85 -25.35
N LEU A 699 -18.84 38.68 -26.07
CA LEU A 699 -18.97 38.65 -27.53
C LEU A 699 -20.31 39.27 -28.01
N LEU A 700 -21.38 38.98 -27.29
CA LEU A 700 -22.72 39.53 -27.59
C LEU A 700 -22.89 41.02 -27.18
N GLY A 701 -21.84 41.63 -26.61
CA GLY A 701 -21.87 42.99 -26.13
C GLY A 701 -22.64 43.18 -24.82
N TRP A 702 -23.03 42.12 -24.14
CA TRP A 702 -23.75 42.14 -22.86
C TRP A 702 -22.86 42.65 -21.71
N ALA A 703 -23.48 43.03 -20.60
CA ALA A 703 -22.74 43.24 -19.35
C ALA A 703 -22.19 41.91 -18.82
N ALA A 704 -21.22 41.98 -17.95
CA ALA A 704 -20.67 40.77 -17.30
C ALA A 704 -21.79 40.02 -16.53
N PRO A 705 -22.11 38.76 -16.90
CA PRO A 705 -23.19 37.99 -16.29
C PRO A 705 -22.88 37.55 -14.88
N LEU A 706 -21.61 37.53 -14.52
CA LEU A 706 -21.07 37.06 -13.21
C LEU A 706 -20.01 38.02 -12.73
N LEU A 707 -19.97 38.22 -11.40
CA LEU A 707 -18.97 39.02 -10.71
C LEU A 707 -17.85 38.14 -10.14
N PRO A 708 -16.62 38.65 -9.88
CA PRO A 708 -15.51 37.89 -9.29
C PRO A 708 -15.88 37.14 -8.01
N ILE A 709 -16.63 37.80 -7.12
CA ILE A 709 -17.05 37.20 -5.86
C ILE A 709 -18.01 36.03 -6.05
N GLN A 710 -18.87 36.08 -7.06
CA GLN A 710 -19.83 35.02 -7.39
C GLN A 710 -19.09 33.80 -7.93
N LEU A 711 -18.10 33.99 -8.81
CA LEU A 711 -17.25 32.92 -9.35
C LEU A 711 -16.44 32.27 -8.28
N LEU A 712 -15.83 33.06 -7.39
CA LEU A 712 -15.10 32.50 -6.26
C LEU A 712 -16.00 31.67 -5.34
N TRP A 713 -17.22 32.14 -5.09
CA TRP A 713 -18.21 31.38 -4.31
C TRP A 713 -18.52 30.03 -4.95
N VAL A 714 -18.70 30.01 -6.27
CA VAL A 714 -18.97 28.80 -7.04
C VAL A 714 -17.81 27.84 -6.90
N ASN A 715 -16.59 28.22 -7.25
CA ASN A 715 -15.41 27.38 -7.24
C ASN A 715 -15.11 26.82 -5.83
N LEU A 716 -15.34 27.65 -4.81
CA LEU A 716 -14.92 27.34 -3.45
C LEU A 716 -15.97 26.52 -2.68
N VAL A 717 -17.25 26.86 -2.82
CA VAL A 717 -18.34 26.29 -2.04
C VAL A 717 -19.09 25.23 -2.84
N THR A 718 -19.55 25.59 -4.04
CA THR A 718 -20.43 24.70 -4.81
C THR A 718 -19.68 23.65 -5.60
N ASP A 719 -18.40 23.86 -5.94
CA ASP A 719 -17.59 22.87 -6.66
C ASP A 719 -16.73 22.00 -5.76
N SER A 720 -16.10 22.58 -4.74
CA SER A 720 -15.17 21.83 -3.89
C SER A 720 -15.85 20.71 -3.07
N LEU A 721 -17.04 20.97 -2.51
CA LEU A 721 -17.76 19.98 -1.69
C LEU A 721 -18.21 18.76 -2.51
N PRO A 722 -18.88 18.90 -3.68
CA PRO A 722 -19.20 17.76 -4.53
C PRO A 722 -17.98 17.03 -5.08
N ALA A 723 -16.91 17.76 -5.45
CA ALA A 723 -15.68 17.12 -5.94
C ALA A 723 -15.04 16.21 -4.91
N ILE A 724 -14.96 16.63 -3.63
CA ILE A 724 -14.52 15.77 -2.53
C ILE A 724 -15.47 14.59 -2.33
N ALA A 725 -16.77 14.82 -2.41
CA ALA A 725 -17.79 13.78 -2.25
C ALA A 725 -17.77 12.74 -3.38
N LEU A 726 -17.46 13.14 -4.62
CA LEU A 726 -17.21 12.23 -5.75
C LEU A 726 -15.98 11.35 -5.50
N GLY A 727 -14.96 11.86 -4.81
CA GLY A 727 -13.82 11.08 -4.37
C GLY A 727 -14.18 9.95 -3.40
N MET A 728 -15.36 9.99 -2.78
CA MET A 728 -15.88 8.98 -1.86
C MET A 728 -16.85 8.00 -2.52
N GLU A 729 -17.09 8.10 -3.83
CA GLU A 729 -17.99 7.19 -4.53
C GLU A 729 -17.51 5.72 -4.36
N PRO A 730 -18.39 4.77 -4.05
CA PRO A 730 -18.04 3.36 -4.04
C PRO A 730 -17.50 2.90 -5.40
N ALA A 731 -16.56 1.96 -5.40
CA ALA A 731 -16.05 1.37 -6.62
C ALA A 731 -17.20 0.68 -7.39
N GLU A 732 -17.22 0.82 -8.71
CA GLU A 732 -18.23 0.16 -9.56
C GLU A 732 -18.08 -1.38 -9.49
N GLU A 733 -19.17 -2.13 -9.47
CA GLU A 733 -19.16 -3.59 -9.35
C GLU A 733 -18.35 -4.26 -10.46
N ASN A 734 -18.40 -3.72 -11.68
CA ASN A 734 -17.71 -4.25 -12.87
C ASN A 734 -16.26 -3.78 -13.01
N ILE A 735 -15.68 -3.12 -12.01
CA ILE A 735 -14.32 -2.53 -12.09
C ILE A 735 -13.24 -3.58 -12.32
N MET A 736 -13.47 -4.82 -11.85
CA MET A 736 -12.58 -5.97 -12.04
C MET A 736 -12.90 -6.79 -13.31
N GLU A 737 -13.83 -6.35 -14.13
CA GLU A 737 -14.09 -6.93 -15.47
C GLU A 737 -13.39 -6.14 -16.58
N ARG A 738 -12.85 -4.96 -16.24
CA ARG A 738 -12.16 -4.09 -17.19
C ARG A 738 -10.66 -4.44 -17.26
N PRO A 739 -10.05 -4.41 -18.46
CA PRO A 739 -8.60 -4.62 -18.58
C PRO A 739 -7.81 -3.50 -17.88
N PRO A 740 -6.56 -3.77 -17.47
CA PRO A 740 -5.69 -2.77 -16.88
C PRO A 740 -5.42 -1.62 -17.85
N ARG A 741 -5.25 -0.42 -17.33
CA ARG A 741 -4.90 0.76 -18.14
C ARG A 741 -3.46 0.66 -18.64
N LYS A 742 -3.23 1.20 -19.83
CA LYS A 742 -1.87 1.36 -20.36
C LYS A 742 -1.14 2.47 -19.59
N ASN A 743 0.09 2.23 -19.21
CA ASN A 743 0.91 3.16 -18.39
C ASN A 743 1.12 4.55 -19.06
N THR A 744 0.98 4.62 -20.39
CA THR A 744 1.13 5.84 -21.21
C THR A 744 -0.18 6.60 -21.40
N GLY A 745 -1.29 6.15 -20.80
CA GLY A 745 -2.61 6.73 -20.98
C GLY A 745 -2.67 8.19 -20.47
N SER A 746 -3.20 9.09 -21.29
CA SER A 746 -3.55 10.45 -20.85
C SER A 746 -4.70 10.39 -19.84
N LEU A 747 -4.70 11.29 -18.85
CA LEU A 747 -5.84 11.48 -17.94
C LEU A 747 -7.12 11.78 -18.71
N PHE A 748 -6.99 12.46 -19.85
CA PHE A 748 -8.07 12.84 -20.77
C PHE A 748 -8.33 11.82 -21.88
N GLY A 749 -7.75 10.63 -21.78
CA GLY A 749 -8.00 9.55 -22.73
C GLY A 749 -9.47 9.11 -22.76
N ASP A 750 -9.79 8.19 -23.69
CA ASP A 750 -11.13 7.59 -23.83
C ASP A 750 -12.25 8.60 -24.09
N GLY A 751 -11.95 9.74 -24.77
CA GLY A 751 -12.94 10.76 -25.12
C GLY A 751 -13.32 11.72 -24.00
N LEU A 752 -12.69 11.62 -22.80
CA LEU A 752 -13.02 12.44 -21.64
C LEU A 752 -12.87 13.95 -21.93
N GLY A 753 -11.82 14.36 -22.66
CA GLY A 753 -11.63 15.78 -23.00
C GLY A 753 -12.79 16.37 -23.82
N GLY A 754 -13.33 15.58 -24.76
CA GLY A 754 -14.51 15.96 -25.55
C GLY A 754 -15.77 16.10 -24.70
N ARG A 755 -15.98 15.21 -23.74
CA ARG A 755 -17.11 15.26 -22.80
C ARG A 755 -16.99 16.45 -21.86
N ILE A 756 -15.82 16.71 -21.30
CA ILE A 756 -15.55 17.90 -20.48
C ILE A 756 -15.95 19.18 -21.22
N LEU A 757 -15.55 19.29 -22.50
CA LEU A 757 -15.89 20.45 -23.31
C LEU A 757 -17.40 20.55 -23.59
N LEU A 758 -18.05 19.45 -23.98
CA LEU A 758 -19.49 19.41 -24.29
C LEU A 758 -20.35 19.79 -23.08
N GLU A 759 -20.02 19.18 -21.92
CA GLU A 759 -20.74 19.42 -20.68
C GLU A 759 -20.48 20.84 -20.14
N GLY A 760 -19.24 21.36 -20.29
CA GLY A 760 -18.95 22.76 -20.01
C GLY A 760 -19.70 23.73 -20.90
N VAL A 761 -19.82 23.45 -22.20
CA VAL A 761 -20.67 24.26 -23.13
C VAL A 761 -22.12 24.21 -22.68
N MET A 762 -22.65 23.07 -22.31
CA MET A 762 -23.99 22.88 -21.77
C MET A 762 -24.24 23.78 -20.55
N ILE A 763 -23.37 23.72 -19.54
CA ILE A 763 -23.47 24.55 -18.33
C ILE A 763 -23.43 26.05 -18.68
N GLY A 764 -22.49 26.45 -19.53
CA GLY A 764 -22.35 27.85 -19.96
C GLY A 764 -23.58 28.36 -20.72
N VAL A 765 -24.16 27.55 -21.61
CA VAL A 765 -25.39 27.91 -22.33
C VAL A 765 -26.57 28.07 -21.38
N LEU A 766 -26.75 27.19 -20.41
CA LEU A 766 -27.82 27.29 -19.41
C LEU A 766 -27.70 28.56 -18.55
N ALA A 767 -26.51 28.93 -18.14
CA ALA A 767 -26.24 30.16 -17.40
C ALA A 767 -26.48 31.40 -18.26
N LEU A 768 -26.06 31.39 -19.54
CA LEU A 768 -26.35 32.48 -20.49
C LEU A 768 -27.83 32.65 -20.79
N LEU A 769 -28.56 31.52 -20.93
CA LEU A 769 -30.01 31.56 -21.09
C LEU A 769 -30.68 32.18 -19.88
N ALA A 770 -30.26 31.80 -18.67
CA ALA A 770 -30.78 32.42 -17.45
C ALA A 770 -30.51 33.92 -17.39
N PHE A 771 -29.29 34.35 -17.74
CA PHE A 771 -28.94 35.77 -17.84
C PHE A 771 -29.78 36.50 -18.85
N GLY A 772 -29.86 35.96 -20.09
CA GLY A 772 -30.61 36.62 -21.18
C GLY A 772 -32.12 36.73 -20.90
N ILE A 773 -32.72 35.66 -20.37
CA ILE A 773 -34.15 35.69 -19.98
C ILE A 773 -34.36 36.70 -18.83
N GLY A 774 -33.48 36.65 -17.81
CA GLY A 774 -33.56 37.59 -16.69
C GLY A 774 -33.47 39.04 -17.15
N HIS A 775 -32.52 39.36 -18.02
CA HIS A 775 -32.31 40.69 -18.55
C HIS A 775 -33.47 41.16 -19.47
N VAL A 776 -33.92 40.33 -20.41
CA VAL A 776 -34.91 40.74 -21.42
C VAL A 776 -36.32 40.82 -20.86
N TYR A 777 -36.70 39.91 -19.94
CA TYR A 777 -38.08 39.80 -19.47
C TYR A 777 -38.32 40.43 -18.10
N PHE A 778 -37.29 40.50 -17.23
CA PHE A 778 -37.48 40.88 -15.83
C PHE A 778 -36.70 42.13 -15.38
N ASP A 779 -35.65 42.56 -16.10
CA ASP A 779 -34.80 43.71 -15.73
C ASP A 779 -35.22 45.04 -16.37
N GLN A 780 -36.49 45.25 -16.66
CA GLN A 780 -36.94 46.47 -17.36
C GLN A 780 -36.65 47.77 -16.60
N GLU A 781 -36.49 47.74 -15.28
CA GLU A 781 -36.23 48.92 -14.42
C GLU A 781 -34.88 48.89 -13.69
N ASN A 782 -34.26 47.70 -13.51
CA ASN A 782 -33.10 47.48 -12.62
C ASN A 782 -31.79 47.11 -13.36
N GLY A 783 -31.68 47.34 -14.66
CA GLY A 783 -30.47 47.05 -15.44
C GLY A 783 -30.24 45.59 -15.65
N TYR A 784 -29.17 45.01 -15.06
CA TYR A 784 -28.79 43.60 -15.24
C TYR A 784 -28.89 42.78 -13.94
N ALA A 785 -29.48 43.32 -12.88
CA ALA A 785 -29.42 42.75 -11.55
C ALA A 785 -30.14 41.40 -11.42
N VAL A 786 -31.36 41.27 -12.00
CA VAL A 786 -32.15 40.02 -11.98
C VAL A 786 -31.48 38.98 -12.86
N GLY A 787 -31.09 39.35 -14.09
CA GLY A 787 -30.41 38.46 -15.02
C GLY A 787 -29.10 37.90 -14.43
N ARG A 788 -28.29 38.74 -13.77
CA ARG A 788 -27.08 38.34 -13.08
C ARG A 788 -27.37 37.37 -11.92
N THR A 789 -28.38 37.66 -11.12
CA THR A 789 -28.81 36.80 -10.02
C THR A 789 -29.27 35.42 -10.53
N MET A 790 -30.11 35.43 -11.59
CA MET A 790 -30.57 34.16 -12.19
C MET A 790 -29.42 33.36 -12.79
N ALA A 791 -28.45 33.98 -13.48
CA ALA A 791 -27.28 33.32 -14.02
C ALA A 791 -26.40 32.69 -12.90
N PHE A 792 -26.18 33.43 -11.83
CA PHE A 792 -25.41 32.93 -10.66
C PHE A 792 -26.10 31.74 -10.01
N VAL A 793 -27.44 31.77 -9.84
CA VAL A 793 -28.20 30.65 -9.25
C VAL A 793 -28.16 29.42 -10.16
N VAL A 794 -28.41 29.62 -11.48
CA VAL A 794 -28.38 28.49 -12.43
C VAL A 794 -27.01 27.89 -12.52
N LEU A 795 -25.93 28.68 -12.57
CA LEU A 795 -24.57 28.17 -12.61
C LEU A 795 -24.28 27.32 -11.38
N SER A 796 -24.48 27.85 -10.16
CA SER A 796 -24.22 27.15 -8.92
C SER A 796 -25.05 25.86 -8.77
N LEU A 797 -26.35 25.93 -9.00
CA LEU A 797 -27.23 24.78 -8.80
C LEU A 797 -27.10 23.73 -9.90
N SER A 798 -26.85 24.14 -11.18
CA SER A 798 -26.66 23.20 -12.26
C SER A 798 -25.37 22.36 -12.05
N GLN A 799 -24.31 22.94 -11.49
CA GLN A 799 -23.10 22.22 -11.14
C GLN A 799 -23.35 21.22 -10.00
N LEU A 800 -24.05 21.62 -8.92
CA LEU A 800 -24.44 20.70 -7.84
C LEU A 800 -25.26 19.51 -8.36
N VAL A 801 -26.17 19.77 -9.30
CA VAL A 801 -26.97 18.72 -9.98
C VAL A 801 -26.11 17.88 -10.90
N HIS A 802 -25.23 18.52 -11.66
CA HIS A 802 -24.30 17.84 -12.58
C HIS A 802 -23.34 16.87 -11.88
N ALA A 803 -22.95 17.13 -10.64
CA ALA A 803 -22.16 16.21 -9.84
C ALA A 803 -22.79 14.81 -9.72
N PHE A 804 -24.13 14.69 -9.73
CA PHE A 804 -24.78 13.38 -9.77
C PHE A 804 -24.57 12.64 -11.09
N ASN A 805 -24.46 13.37 -12.21
CA ASN A 805 -24.18 12.78 -13.52
C ASN A 805 -22.77 12.15 -13.57
N MET A 806 -21.83 12.68 -12.74
CA MET A 806 -20.44 12.19 -12.68
C MET A 806 -20.27 10.91 -11.87
N ARG A 807 -21.30 10.39 -11.18
CA ARG A 807 -21.19 9.22 -10.31
C ARG A 807 -20.78 7.95 -11.04
N GLY A 808 -21.14 7.80 -12.31
CA GLY A 808 -20.80 6.64 -13.12
C GLY A 808 -20.92 6.90 -14.61
N GLU A 809 -20.28 6.06 -15.42
CA GLU A 809 -20.37 6.12 -16.89
C GLU A 809 -21.73 5.61 -17.41
N GLY A 810 -22.42 4.76 -16.65
CA GLY A 810 -23.75 4.28 -16.96
C GLY A 810 -24.88 5.24 -16.60
N SER A 811 -26.13 4.88 -16.94
CA SER A 811 -27.31 5.68 -16.60
C SER A 811 -27.47 5.84 -15.09
N LEU A 812 -27.76 7.05 -14.64
CA LEU A 812 -27.99 7.40 -13.24
C LEU A 812 -29.13 6.59 -12.61
N GLY A 813 -30.13 6.20 -13.40
CA GLY A 813 -31.26 5.39 -12.92
C GLY A 813 -30.88 3.99 -12.44
N LYS A 814 -29.70 3.47 -12.80
CA LYS A 814 -29.19 2.17 -12.34
C LYS A 814 -28.40 2.25 -11.02
N LEU A 815 -27.98 3.45 -10.62
CA LEU A 815 -27.22 3.65 -9.40
C LEU A 815 -28.17 3.96 -8.23
N PRO A 816 -28.03 3.31 -7.07
CA PRO A 816 -28.82 3.66 -5.89
C PRO A 816 -28.58 5.13 -5.52
N PHE A 817 -29.63 5.92 -5.42
CA PHE A 817 -29.52 7.37 -5.19
C PHE A 817 -28.75 7.71 -3.91
N CYS A 818 -28.97 6.92 -2.84
CA CYS A 818 -28.35 7.13 -1.51
C CYS A 818 -27.01 6.39 -1.30
N SER A 819 -26.40 5.76 -2.32
CA SER A 819 -25.13 5.02 -2.12
C SER A 819 -23.96 5.94 -1.73
N ASN A 820 -23.95 7.18 -2.24
CA ASN A 820 -23.02 8.22 -1.80
C ASN A 820 -23.73 9.26 -0.92
N LYS A 821 -23.73 9.00 0.39
CA LYS A 821 -24.33 9.92 1.37
C LYS A 821 -23.62 11.26 1.45
N TRP A 822 -22.33 11.29 1.13
CA TRP A 822 -21.52 12.50 1.17
C TRP A 822 -21.89 13.45 0.03
N LEU A 823 -22.16 12.91 -1.16
CA LEU A 823 -22.61 13.72 -2.30
C LEU A 823 -24.01 14.31 -2.03
N LEU A 824 -24.91 13.52 -1.44
CA LEU A 824 -26.22 14.02 -1.04
C LEU A 824 -26.11 15.14 0.00
N MET A 825 -25.23 14.97 1.00
CA MET A 825 -24.96 15.99 2.00
C MET A 825 -24.36 17.26 1.37
N ALA A 826 -23.35 17.10 0.47
CA ALA A 826 -22.74 18.22 -0.25
C ALA A 826 -23.77 19.00 -1.08
N PHE A 827 -24.68 18.28 -1.76
CA PHE A 827 -25.78 18.88 -2.51
C PHE A 827 -26.71 19.70 -1.60
N VAL A 828 -27.21 19.10 -0.52
CA VAL A 828 -28.13 19.79 0.42
C VAL A 828 -27.46 21.01 1.03
N VAL A 829 -26.22 20.89 1.49
CA VAL A 829 -25.45 22.01 2.07
C VAL A 829 -25.22 23.10 1.02
N GLY A 830 -24.83 22.74 -0.21
CA GLY A 830 -24.63 23.71 -1.30
C GLY A 830 -25.91 24.47 -1.65
N VAL A 831 -27.04 23.75 -1.78
CA VAL A 831 -28.34 24.40 -2.05
C VAL A 831 -28.74 25.35 -0.90
N VAL A 832 -28.61 24.93 0.35
CA VAL A 832 -28.94 25.76 1.51
C VAL A 832 -28.04 26.99 1.54
N LEU A 833 -26.74 26.86 1.34
CA LEU A 833 -25.83 27.99 1.35
C LEU A 833 -26.11 28.95 0.20
N GLN A 834 -26.45 28.45 -1.01
CA GLN A 834 -26.82 29.26 -2.14
C GLN A 834 -28.12 30.06 -1.85
N CYS A 835 -29.13 29.43 -1.26
CA CYS A 835 -30.37 30.13 -0.85
C CYS A 835 -30.09 31.18 0.23
N VAL A 836 -29.22 30.92 1.19
CA VAL A 836 -28.85 31.90 2.24
C VAL A 836 -28.19 33.14 1.64
N VAL A 837 -27.30 33.00 0.65
CA VAL A 837 -26.66 34.13 -0.03
C VAL A 837 -27.67 35.04 -0.70
N ILE A 838 -28.74 34.48 -1.29
CA ILE A 838 -29.75 35.26 -2.01
C ILE A 838 -30.76 35.87 -1.06
N MET A 839 -31.18 35.12 -0.01
CA MET A 839 -32.28 35.53 0.87
C MET A 839 -31.83 36.41 2.04
N MET A 840 -30.56 36.40 2.39
CA MET A 840 -30.03 37.16 3.55
C MET A 840 -29.53 38.54 3.12
N PRO A 841 -30.19 39.65 3.48
CA PRO A 841 -29.89 40.97 2.94
C PRO A 841 -28.41 41.41 3.05
N PRO A 842 -27.69 41.20 4.15
CA PRO A 842 -26.26 41.53 4.23
C PRO A 842 -25.41 40.78 3.21
N LEU A 843 -25.69 39.52 2.98
CA LEU A 843 -24.95 38.71 2.01
C LEU A 843 -25.37 39.09 0.58
N ALA A 844 -26.67 39.25 0.33
CA ALA A 844 -27.15 39.67 -0.97
C ALA A 844 -26.49 40.97 -1.43
N GLY A 845 -26.26 41.93 -0.51
CA GLY A 845 -25.54 43.17 -0.80
C GLY A 845 -24.07 42.92 -1.17
N ILE A 846 -23.37 42.02 -0.45
CA ILE A 846 -21.98 41.70 -0.74
C ILE A 846 -21.83 40.99 -2.10
N PHE A 847 -22.73 40.04 -2.39
CA PHE A 847 -22.74 39.31 -3.67
C PHE A 847 -23.42 40.07 -4.81
N GLN A 848 -23.95 41.26 -4.58
CA GLN A 848 -24.68 42.08 -5.52
C GLN A 848 -25.83 41.31 -6.24
N VAL A 849 -26.57 40.53 -5.45
CA VAL A 849 -27.73 39.75 -5.92
C VAL A 849 -29.03 40.37 -5.40
N VAL A 850 -30.10 40.13 -6.13
CA VAL A 850 -31.45 40.61 -5.77
C VAL A 850 -32.38 39.45 -5.45
N PRO A 851 -33.39 39.62 -4.56
CA PRO A 851 -34.35 38.57 -4.27
C PRO A 851 -35.14 38.22 -5.54
N LEU A 852 -35.27 36.91 -5.81
CA LEU A 852 -36.02 36.38 -6.94
C LEU A 852 -37.50 36.14 -6.54
N ASN A 853 -38.44 36.44 -7.45
CA ASN A 853 -39.84 36.10 -7.30
C ASN A 853 -40.12 34.62 -7.63
N GLY A 854 -41.37 34.15 -7.44
CA GLY A 854 -41.74 32.75 -7.64
C GLY A 854 -41.55 32.25 -9.09
N GLU A 855 -41.84 33.07 -10.10
CA GLU A 855 -41.63 32.70 -11.50
C GLU A 855 -40.16 32.60 -11.87
N GLN A 856 -39.35 33.52 -11.37
CA GLN A 856 -37.89 33.52 -11.56
C GLN A 856 -37.25 32.30 -10.90
N TRP A 857 -37.69 31.94 -9.67
CA TRP A 857 -37.25 30.72 -9.02
C TRP A 857 -37.64 29.46 -9.77
N LEU A 858 -38.87 29.36 -10.30
CA LEU A 858 -39.32 28.22 -11.09
C LEU A 858 -38.46 28.04 -12.35
N LEU A 859 -38.19 29.13 -13.07
CA LEU A 859 -37.38 29.09 -14.27
C LEU A 859 -35.91 28.73 -13.98
N THR A 860 -35.33 29.36 -12.96
CA THR A 860 -33.95 29.01 -12.54
C THR A 860 -33.84 27.58 -12.08
N ALA A 861 -34.80 27.03 -11.34
CA ALA A 861 -34.82 25.64 -10.93
C ALA A 861 -34.96 24.70 -12.15
N ALA A 862 -35.81 25.02 -13.12
CA ALA A 862 -35.94 24.23 -14.35
C ALA A 862 -34.63 24.18 -15.16
N LEU A 863 -33.96 25.32 -15.32
CA LEU A 863 -32.66 25.40 -16.01
C LEU A 863 -31.54 24.67 -15.21
N ALA A 864 -31.54 24.79 -13.89
CA ALA A 864 -30.57 24.13 -13.03
C ALA A 864 -30.69 22.59 -13.03
N LEU A 865 -31.91 22.06 -13.24
CA LEU A 865 -32.16 20.62 -13.35
C LEU A 865 -31.91 20.04 -14.74
N ALA A 866 -31.81 20.91 -15.77
CA ALA A 866 -31.61 20.49 -17.17
C ALA A 866 -30.36 19.59 -17.42
N PRO A 867 -29.23 19.72 -16.71
CA PRO A 867 -28.10 18.82 -16.88
C PRO A 867 -28.44 17.33 -16.69
N LEU A 868 -29.40 16.96 -15.83
CA LEU A 868 -29.76 15.55 -15.61
C LEU A 868 -30.23 14.88 -16.91
N PRO A 869 -31.32 15.31 -17.58
CA PRO A 869 -31.78 14.68 -18.81
C PRO A 869 -30.82 14.89 -19.98
N LEU A 870 -30.09 16.00 -20.06
CA LEU A 870 -29.17 16.27 -21.15
C LEU A 870 -27.97 15.35 -21.15
N VAL A 871 -27.33 15.12 -19.99
CA VAL A 871 -26.20 14.17 -19.87
C VAL A 871 -26.67 12.73 -19.98
N GLU A 872 -27.85 12.38 -19.49
CA GLU A 872 -28.42 11.05 -19.72
C GLU A 872 -28.65 10.77 -21.22
N LEU A 873 -29.08 11.78 -21.98
CA LEU A 873 -29.19 11.67 -23.44
C LEU A 873 -27.81 11.52 -24.09
N GLU A 874 -26.82 12.28 -23.65
CA GLU A 874 -25.43 12.14 -24.10
C GLU A 874 -24.92 10.72 -23.85
N LYS A 875 -25.04 10.20 -22.62
CA LYS A 875 -24.62 8.82 -22.25
C LYS A 875 -25.31 7.77 -23.12
N ALA A 876 -26.60 7.96 -23.45
CA ALA A 876 -27.34 7.04 -24.30
C ALA A 876 -26.83 7.03 -25.76
N ILE A 877 -26.30 8.16 -26.25
CA ILE A 877 -25.72 8.28 -27.59
C ILE A 877 -24.32 7.66 -27.67
N TRP A 878 -23.48 7.95 -26.68
CA TRP A 878 -22.05 7.53 -26.69
C TRP A 878 -21.80 6.11 -26.22
N HIS A 879 -22.69 5.53 -25.39
CA HIS A 879 -22.58 4.16 -24.89
C HIS A 879 -23.80 3.27 -25.18
N PRO A 880 -24.19 3.08 -26.47
CA PRO A 880 -25.39 2.31 -26.80
C PRO A 880 -25.30 0.82 -26.45
N LYS A 881 -24.12 0.29 -26.09
CA LYS A 881 -23.89 -1.14 -25.83
C LYS A 881 -23.90 -1.56 -24.34
N GLN A 882 -24.09 -0.64 -23.40
CA GLN A 882 -24.16 -0.97 -21.97
C GLN A 882 -25.61 -1.04 -21.42
N LYS A 883 -26.59 -1.33 -22.32
CA LYS A 883 -27.98 -1.59 -21.94
C LYS A 883 -28.18 -3.01 -21.43
#